data_3a4b84245d31bf0a239491bf27e1d370
#
_entry.id   3a4b84245d31bf0a239491bf27e1d370
#
_cell.length_a   1.000
_cell.length_b   1.000
_cell.length_c   1.000
_cell.angle_alpha   90.00
_cell.angle_beta   90.00
_cell.angle_gamma   90.00
#
_symmetry.space_group_name_H-M   'P 1'
#
loop_
_entity.id
_entity.type
_entity.pdbx_description
1 polymer ?
#
loop_
_entity_poly.entity_id
_entity_poly.type
_entity_poly.pdbx_seq_one_letter_code
_entity_poly.pdbx_strand_id
1 'polypeptide(L)'
;MVEQLTQHDPRRIGPFEVLSRLGAGGMGLVYLARSASGRRVAIKTVRTELAEDQLFRVRFTREVEAARAVSGFYTAAVVDADPRAPVPWLATAYVPAPSLEEIVNECGPLPAPAVRWLAAGIAEALQSIHGAGLVHRDLKPSNVLVVEDGPRVIDFGIASGVSNTRLTMTNVAVGTPAYMSPEQAKDSRSVTGASDVFSLGSTLVFAATGHAPYHGANPVETVFMLLREGPDLEGLPEELRPLIESCMQMEAPLRPSPADLQAQLAPHLFGSGSDDSGTASAWLPESAVALIEERRGGRVAVSAGNRGRPAVPPPPPRRPPVPPPPAYTPDEQSPEPVWPGDGAPDGGPVRLAGLPVPIGPGPRVADSKAAARRAAPPGGGLAASWSRGAGAPGGPAAPPVPAVPPPTAPPDAGPASWRPWRFRMSNDVWGTPTLAGDLVYVTSFEVHALDVATGRRRFKTRDVAWSMAVADGRIHASDGPTLYALDAADGSDLWRMPTDAWVYSLKADRGTVVTGTRGGGVQAWEAANGEKLWELTGAQTDFETPEAGPVVHDGTVYVWQDARLRALEARTGQERWSYPIGDAASCGGVPVRLTQASDGYVYVAAGTRALAIDVLGGHVRWHFESPAVFLSPPAFAPGPAVTGGGVYLTDYLGTVYALDATDGRDRWRIATEARSATEPVLVSGGHVHVGSGKGLYTLDAVTGTPKWRFQAGGEVIGSPVAAGGRIHFGSADHCLYTLDAAGGQLRWKLATGGEITGTPVVHGNVVYACSKDRCVYALDAVKGTGTAPRP
;
A
#
# COMPACT_ATOMS: atom_id res chain seq x y z
N MET A 1 -23.49 9.46 4.16
CA MET A 1 -24.60 9.78 3.21
C MET A 1 -25.24 8.48 2.76
N VAL A 2 -26.58 8.44 2.64
CA VAL A 2 -27.31 7.24 2.16
C VAL A 2 -27.30 7.27 0.63
N GLU A 3 -26.67 6.27 -0.02
CA GLU A 3 -26.56 6.19 -1.48
C GLU A 3 -27.70 5.40 -2.09
N GLN A 4 -28.16 5.80 -3.29
CA GLN A 4 -29.18 5.06 -4.02
C GLN A 4 -28.65 3.72 -4.53
N LEU A 5 -29.54 2.73 -4.62
CA LEU A 5 -29.19 1.41 -5.17
C LEU A 5 -28.90 1.50 -6.66
N THR A 6 -27.83 0.86 -7.09
CA THR A 6 -27.47 0.67 -8.49
C THR A 6 -28.21 -0.54 -9.11
N GLN A 7 -28.08 -0.75 -10.41
CA GLN A 7 -28.67 -1.93 -11.08
C GLN A 7 -28.05 -3.26 -10.64
N HIS A 8 -26.82 -3.20 -10.11
CA HIS A 8 -26.08 -4.38 -9.64
C HIS A 8 -26.33 -4.74 -8.17
N ASP A 9 -27.05 -3.88 -7.44
CA ASP A 9 -27.35 -4.14 -6.03
C ASP A 9 -28.49 -5.14 -5.87
N PRO A 10 -28.38 -6.05 -4.89
CA PRO A 10 -29.47 -6.99 -4.60
C PRO A 10 -30.69 -6.21 -4.08
N ARG A 11 -31.86 -6.57 -4.56
CA ARG A 11 -33.13 -5.98 -4.05
C ARG A 11 -33.57 -6.65 -2.76
N ARG A 12 -33.05 -7.84 -2.45
CA ARG A 12 -33.29 -8.59 -1.22
C ARG A 12 -32.01 -9.28 -0.76
N ILE A 13 -31.82 -9.35 0.56
CA ILE A 13 -30.77 -10.12 1.22
C ILE A 13 -31.44 -10.90 2.33
N GLY A 14 -31.46 -12.23 2.23
CA GLY A 14 -32.24 -13.07 3.11
C GLY A 14 -33.73 -12.64 3.16
N PRO A 15 -34.34 -12.47 4.35
CA PRO A 15 -35.71 -12.03 4.49
C PRO A 15 -35.91 -10.52 4.31
N PHE A 16 -34.85 -9.73 4.18
CA PHE A 16 -34.89 -8.27 4.20
C PHE A 16 -34.99 -7.68 2.80
N GLU A 17 -35.78 -6.61 2.65
CA GLU A 17 -35.83 -5.74 1.48
C GLU A 17 -34.75 -4.67 1.58
N VAL A 18 -33.89 -4.58 0.57
CA VAL A 18 -32.80 -3.59 0.52
C VAL A 18 -33.33 -2.24 0.07
N LEU A 19 -33.05 -1.19 0.84
CA LEU A 19 -33.54 0.16 0.60
C LEU A 19 -32.48 1.07 -0.04
N SER A 20 -31.22 1.01 0.45
CA SER A 20 -30.14 1.88 0.03
C SER A 20 -28.78 1.32 0.46
N ARG A 21 -27.69 1.90 -0.05
CA ARG A 21 -26.34 1.64 0.49
C ARG A 21 -26.07 2.60 1.66
N LEU A 22 -25.46 2.09 2.73
CA LEU A 22 -24.94 2.87 3.86
C LEU A 22 -23.45 3.16 3.69
N GLY A 23 -22.72 2.32 2.96
CA GLY A 23 -21.29 2.47 2.72
C GLY A 23 -20.64 1.22 2.13
N ALA A 24 -19.35 1.35 1.85
CA ALA A 24 -18.48 0.27 1.42
C ALA A 24 -17.27 0.16 2.35
N GLY A 25 -16.83 -1.04 2.67
CA GLY A 25 -15.65 -1.29 3.49
C GLY A 25 -14.77 -2.40 2.89
N GLY A 26 -13.62 -2.64 3.49
CA GLY A 26 -12.67 -3.66 3.03
C GLY A 26 -13.26 -5.06 2.90
N MET A 27 -14.32 -5.37 3.64
CA MET A 27 -14.97 -6.69 3.67
C MET A 27 -16.19 -6.81 2.76
N GLY A 28 -16.76 -5.70 2.29
CA GLY A 28 -17.95 -5.72 1.46
C GLY A 28 -18.79 -4.46 1.54
N LEU A 29 -20.04 -4.55 1.10
CA LEU A 29 -20.99 -3.45 1.09
C LEU A 29 -21.91 -3.52 2.33
N VAL A 30 -22.29 -2.36 2.83
CA VAL A 30 -23.27 -2.23 3.92
C VAL A 30 -24.55 -1.61 3.37
N TYR A 31 -25.66 -2.28 3.57
CA TYR A 31 -26.98 -1.88 3.09
C TYR A 31 -27.93 -1.52 4.23
N LEU A 32 -28.70 -0.46 4.04
CA LEU A 32 -29.92 -0.27 4.81
C LEU A 32 -31.01 -1.17 4.23
N ALA A 33 -31.63 -1.96 5.08
CA ALA A 33 -32.70 -2.87 4.66
C ALA A 33 -33.86 -2.84 5.66
N ARG A 34 -34.98 -3.48 5.28
CA ARG A 34 -36.20 -3.53 6.08
C ARG A 34 -36.73 -4.94 6.15
N SER A 35 -37.12 -5.40 7.34
CA SER A 35 -37.83 -6.66 7.53
C SER A 35 -39.29 -6.55 7.07
N ALA A 36 -39.97 -7.68 6.94
CA ALA A 36 -41.41 -7.73 6.61
C ALA A 36 -42.29 -6.97 7.65
N SER A 37 -41.84 -6.89 8.92
CA SER A 37 -42.52 -6.11 9.96
C SER A 37 -42.19 -4.62 9.96
N GLY A 38 -41.37 -4.13 8.99
CA GLY A 38 -40.97 -2.74 8.89
C GLY A 38 -39.73 -2.34 9.69
N ARG A 39 -39.12 -3.26 10.46
CA ARG A 39 -37.92 -2.97 11.25
C ARG A 39 -36.74 -2.72 10.33
N ARG A 40 -36.02 -1.61 10.54
CA ARG A 40 -34.79 -1.27 9.78
C ARG A 40 -33.59 -2.01 10.36
N VAL A 41 -32.73 -2.49 9.47
CA VAL A 41 -31.48 -3.18 9.78
C VAL A 41 -30.35 -2.65 8.89
N ALA A 42 -29.13 -2.70 9.40
CA ALA A 42 -27.91 -2.55 8.60
C ALA A 42 -27.41 -3.95 8.24
N ILE A 43 -27.24 -4.23 6.95
CA ILE A 43 -26.79 -5.54 6.47
C ILE A 43 -25.42 -5.40 5.85
N LYS A 44 -24.43 -6.03 6.43
CA LYS A 44 -23.06 -6.16 5.90
C LYS A 44 -22.95 -7.44 5.09
N THR A 45 -22.58 -7.33 3.81
CA THR A 45 -22.32 -8.48 2.94
C THR A 45 -20.83 -8.71 2.80
N VAL A 46 -20.44 -9.95 2.60
CA VAL A 46 -19.04 -10.35 2.39
C VAL A 46 -18.72 -10.26 0.89
N ARG A 47 -17.51 -9.81 0.54
CA ARG A 47 -17.05 -9.83 -0.86
C ARG A 47 -16.98 -11.25 -1.39
N THR A 48 -17.24 -11.42 -2.68
CA THR A 48 -17.27 -12.72 -3.36
C THR A 48 -15.96 -13.49 -3.19
N GLU A 49 -14.83 -12.80 -3.27
CA GLU A 49 -13.49 -13.42 -3.14
C GLU A 49 -13.27 -14.01 -1.74
N LEU A 50 -13.79 -13.35 -0.70
CA LEU A 50 -13.74 -13.85 0.67
C LEU A 50 -14.78 -14.94 0.91
N ALA A 51 -15.90 -14.87 0.22
CA ALA A 51 -16.97 -15.86 0.32
C ALA A 51 -16.56 -17.23 -0.27
N GLU A 52 -15.58 -17.29 -1.15
CA GLU A 52 -15.03 -18.53 -1.73
C GLU A 52 -14.03 -19.22 -0.81
N ASP A 53 -13.42 -18.50 0.16
CA ASP A 53 -12.48 -19.09 1.13
C ASP A 53 -13.22 -19.88 2.23
N GLN A 54 -13.03 -21.19 2.24
CA GLN A 54 -13.64 -22.08 3.23
C GLN A 54 -13.18 -21.81 4.68
N LEU A 55 -11.91 -21.42 4.88
CA LEU A 55 -11.40 -21.08 6.21
C LEU A 55 -12.01 -19.77 6.71
N PHE A 56 -12.29 -18.86 5.81
CA PHE A 56 -13.04 -17.64 6.11
C PHE A 56 -14.46 -17.99 6.57
N ARG A 57 -15.19 -18.80 5.83
CA ARG A 57 -16.57 -19.18 6.18
C ARG A 57 -16.67 -19.85 7.55
N VAL A 58 -15.71 -20.71 7.90
CA VAL A 58 -15.68 -21.36 9.21
C VAL A 58 -15.48 -20.33 10.33
N ARG A 59 -14.55 -19.40 10.14
CA ARG A 59 -14.28 -18.31 11.12
C ARG A 59 -15.48 -17.37 11.22
N PHE A 60 -15.98 -16.89 10.10
CA PHE A 60 -17.15 -16.02 10.04
C PHE A 60 -18.36 -16.63 10.75
N THR A 61 -18.61 -17.93 10.56
CA THR A 61 -19.69 -18.64 11.27
C THR A 61 -19.50 -18.58 12.78
N ARG A 62 -18.30 -18.86 13.29
CA ARG A 62 -18.00 -18.81 14.74
C ARG A 62 -18.13 -17.39 15.32
N GLU A 63 -17.62 -16.41 14.59
CA GLU A 63 -17.69 -15.01 14.99
C GLU A 63 -19.14 -14.50 15.00
N VAL A 64 -19.97 -14.89 14.03
CA VAL A 64 -21.41 -14.60 14.01
C VAL A 64 -22.13 -15.25 15.20
N GLU A 65 -21.80 -16.49 15.53
CA GLU A 65 -22.37 -17.18 16.69
C GLU A 65 -22.03 -16.47 18.00
N ALA A 66 -20.76 -16.06 18.16
CA ALA A 66 -20.32 -15.29 19.32
C ALA A 66 -20.97 -13.89 19.37
N ALA A 67 -21.09 -13.21 18.23
CA ALA A 67 -21.70 -11.88 18.13
C ALA A 67 -23.21 -11.89 18.49
N ARG A 68 -23.92 -12.98 18.26
CA ARG A 68 -25.32 -13.16 18.71
C ARG A 68 -25.42 -13.19 20.24
N ALA A 69 -24.34 -13.57 20.94
CA ALA A 69 -24.30 -13.58 22.41
C ALA A 69 -23.96 -12.21 23.01
N VAL A 70 -23.48 -11.26 22.20
CA VAL A 70 -23.22 -9.88 22.66
C VAL A 70 -24.56 -9.19 22.92
N SER A 71 -24.87 -8.93 24.18
CA SER A 71 -26.04 -8.18 24.61
C SER A 71 -25.59 -7.03 25.51
N GLY A 72 -25.24 -5.91 24.92
CA GLY A 72 -24.85 -4.69 25.63
C GLY A 72 -25.71 -3.51 25.21
N PHE A 73 -26.01 -2.61 26.15
CA PHE A 73 -26.77 -1.40 25.87
C PHE A 73 -26.04 -0.51 24.85
N TYR A 74 -24.72 -0.50 24.90
CA TYR A 74 -23.87 0.33 24.03
C TYR A 74 -23.35 -0.40 22.78
N THR A 75 -23.99 -1.52 22.37
CA THR A 75 -23.66 -2.26 21.14
C THR A 75 -24.84 -2.33 20.19
N ALA A 76 -24.60 -2.43 18.89
CA ALA A 76 -25.64 -2.71 17.92
C ALA A 76 -25.93 -4.22 17.88
N ALA A 77 -27.10 -4.63 18.38
CA ALA A 77 -27.49 -6.04 18.47
C ALA A 77 -27.57 -6.71 17.10
N VAL A 78 -27.07 -7.95 17.00
CA VAL A 78 -27.26 -8.82 15.82
C VAL A 78 -28.73 -9.21 15.74
N VAL A 79 -29.37 -8.93 14.60
CA VAL A 79 -30.78 -9.24 14.33
C VAL A 79 -30.90 -10.59 13.63
N ASP A 80 -30.04 -10.83 12.63
CA ASP A 80 -30.02 -12.06 11.87
C ASP A 80 -28.71 -12.20 11.07
N ALA A 81 -28.39 -13.40 10.62
CA ALA A 81 -27.21 -13.64 9.79
C ALA A 81 -27.34 -14.97 9.07
N ASP A 82 -26.79 -15.05 7.87
CA ASP A 82 -26.59 -16.30 7.16
C ASP A 82 -25.15 -16.44 6.66
N PRO A 83 -24.29 -17.10 7.45
CA PRO A 83 -22.89 -17.35 7.06
C PRO A 83 -22.75 -18.43 5.96
N ARG A 84 -23.83 -19.16 5.66
CA ARG A 84 -23.85 -20.25 4.65
C ARG A 84 -24.41 -19.81 3.31
N ALA A 85 -24.99 -18.59 3.23
CA ALA A 85 -25.48 -18.05 1.97
C ALA A 85 -24.36 -18.03 0.89
N PRO A 86 -24.70 -18.05 -0.40
CA PRO A 86 -23.73 -17.87 -1.48
C PRO A 86 -22.84 -16.64 -1.24
N VAL A 87 -23.43 -15.52 -0.89
CA VAL A 87 -22.78 -14.32 -0.34
C VAL A 87 -23.14 -14.24 1.14
N PRO A 88 -22.23 -14.57 2.08
CA PRO A 88 -22.50 -14.48 3.51
C PRO A 88 -22.87 -13.05 3.93
N TRP A 89 -23.78 -12.93 4.90
CA TRP A 89 -24.23 -11.63 5.39
C TRP A 89 -24.57 -11.66 6.87
N LEU A 90 -24.50 -10.46 7.47
CA LEU A 90 -24.89 -10.19 8.85
C LEU A 90 -25.81 -8.97 8.89
N ALA A 91 -26.92 -9.06 9.59
CA ALA A 91 -27.82 -7.95 9.84
C ALA A 91 -27.78 -7.53 11.32
N THR A 92 -27.52 -6.27 11.58
CA THR A 92 -27.57 -5.65 12.91
C THR A 92 -28.71 -4.63 13.00
N ALA A 93 -29.12 -4.26 14.21
CA ALA A 93 -30.09 -3.21 14.41
C ALA A 93 -29.56 -1.87 13.79
N TYR A 94 -30.37 -1.26 12.95
CA TYR A 94 -30.01 0.06 12.39
C TYR A 94 -30.22 1.16 13.42
N VAL A 95 -29.17 1.92 13.69
CA VAL A 95 -29.17 3.08 14.59
C VAL A 95 -29.12 4.34 13.72
N PRO A 96 -30.20 5.15 13.66
CA PRO A 96 -30.22 6.38 12.88
C PRO A 96 -29.54 7.53 13.66
N ALA A 97 -28.19 7.50 13.72
CA ALA A 97 -27.36 8.43 14.45
C ALA A 97 -26.08 8.74 13.67
N PRO A 98 -25.46 9.91 13.88
CA PRO A 98 -24.15 10.21 13.33
C PRO A 98 -23.07 9.38 14.02
N SER A 99 -21.96 9.17 13.33
CA SER A 99 -20.74 8.63 13.94
C SER A 99 -20.03 9.70 14.76
N LEU A 100 -19.18 9.28 15.69
CA LEU A 100 -18.28 10.18 16.43
C LEU A 100 -17.39 11.00 15.48
N GLU A 101 -16.95 10.38 14.39
CA GLU A 101 -16.19 11.07 13.33
C GLU A 101 -17.00 12.22 12.70
N GLU A 102 -18.26 11.97 12.34
CA GLU A 102 -19.15 13.01 11.80
C GLU A 102 -19.39 14.14 12.82
N ILE A 103 -19.62 13.80 14.10
CA ILE A 103 -19.84 14.81 15.16
C ILE A 103 -18.61 15.71 15.32
N VAL A 104 -17.42 15.14 15.48
CA VAL A 104 -16.19 15.91 15.69
C VAL A 104 -15.86 16.77 14.45
N ASN A 105 -16.05 16.23 13.25
CA ASN A 105 -15.80 16.98 12.01
C ASN A 105 -16.81 18.14 11.80
N GLU A 106 -18.07 17.97 12.18
CA GLU A 106 -19.10 19.00 11.98
C GLU A 106 -19.24 19.96 13.17
N CYS A 107 -19.03 19.49 14.42
CA CYS A 107 -19.26 20.26 15.63
C CYS A 107 -17.96 20.67 16.35
N GLY A 108 -16.80 20.15 15.94
CA GLY A 108 -15.53 20.34 16.63
C GLY A 108 -15.27 19.33 17.74
N PRO A 109 -14.10 19.43 18.41
CA PRO A 109 -13.72 18.56 19.53
C PRO A 109 -14.72 18.60 20.69
N LEU A 110 -14.89 17.47 21.35
CA LEU A 110 -15.79 17.34 22.49
C LEU A 110 -15.12 17.82 23.78
N PRO A 111 -15.89 18.45 24.69
CA PRO A 111 -15.36 18.85 26.00
C PRO A 111 -15.05 17.64 26.88
N ALA A 112 -14.13 17.79 27.83
CA ALA A 112 -13.62 16.68 28.63
C ALA A 112 -14.71 15.86 29.39
N PRO A 113 -15.77 16.45 29.95
CA PRO A 113 -16.87 15.67 30.51
C PRO A 113 -17.56 14.74 29.50
N ALA A 114 -17.78 15.23 28.26
CA ALA A 114 -18.36 14.43 27.19
C ALA A 114 -17.45 13.27 26.78
N VAL A 115 -16.16 13.51 26.71
CA VAL A 115 -15.15 12.47 26.41
C VAL A 115 -15.12 11.39 27.49
N ARG A 116 -15.28 11.75 28.78
CA ARG A 116 -15.36 10.77 29.86
C ARG A 116 -16.65 9.92 29.79
N TRP A 117 -17.78 10.52 29.48
CA TRP A 117 -19.03 9.79 29.24
C TRP A 117 -18.92 8.81 28.06
N LEU A 118 -18.33 9.29 26.97
CA LEU A 118 -18.04 8.46 25.80
C LEU A 118 -17.13 7.29 26.15
N ALA A 119 -16.05 7.54 26.92
CA ALA A 119 -15.12 6.51 27.37
C ALA A 119 -15.79 5.43 28.21
N ALA A 120 -16.67 5.83 29.15
CA ALA A 120 -17.38 4.88 30.00
C ALA A 120 -18.35 3.99 29.20
N GLY A 121 -19.11 4.56 28.26
CA GLY A 121 -20.05 3.81 27.44
C GLY A 121 -19.31 2.86 26.46
N ILE A 122 -18.20 3.28 25.86
CA ILE A 122 -17.40 2.40 25.01
C ILE A 122 -16.73 1.30 25.86
N ALA A 123 -16.24 1.59 27.05
CA ALA A 123 -15.68 0.57 27.94
C ALA A 123 -16.71 -0.50 28.30
N GLU A 124 -17.98 -0.11 28.56
CA GLU A 124 -19.07 -1.07 28.80
C GLU A 124 -19.39 -1.93 27.56
N ALA A 125 -19.37 -1.30 26.36
CA ALA A 125 -19.51 -2.04 25.12
C ALA A 125 -18.39 -3.07 24.94
N LEU A 126 -17.15 -2.68 25.20
CA LEU A 126 -15.99 -3.58 25.11
C LEU A 126 -16.06 -4.71 26.14
N GLN A 127 -16.52 -4.44 27.34
CA GLN A 127 -16.73 -5.48 28.36
C GLN A 127 -17.74 -6.53 27.88
N SER A 128 -18.83 -6.10 27.26
CA SER A 128 -19.85 -6.99 26.69
C SER A 128 -19.30 -7.82 25.52
N ILE A 129 -18.50 -7.20 24.64
CA ILE A 129 -17.87 -7.84 23.48
C ILE A 129 -16.83 -8.89 23.95
N HIS A 130 -15.94 -8.49 24.87
CA HIS A 130 -14.91 -9.38 25.42
C HIS A 130 -15.51 -10.55 26.23
N GLY A 131 -16.60 -10.28 26.95
CA GLY A 131 -17.37 -11.31 27.67
C GLY A 131 -17.97 -12.38 26.78
N ALA A 132 -18.25 -12.06 25.52
CA ALA A 132 -18.69 -13.01 24.51
C ALA A 132 -17.51 -13.76 23.82
N GLY A 133 -16.28 -13.51 24.24
CA GLY A 133 -15.07 -14.10 23.64
C GLY A 133 -14.63 -13.46 22.32
N LEU A 134 -15.14 -12.28 22.02
CA LEU A 134 -14.78 -11.50 20.82
C LEU A 134 -13.81 -10.37 21.17
N VAL A 135 -13.05 -9.94 20.18
CA VAL A 135 -12.24 -8.72 20.19
C VAL A 135 -12.72 -7.83 19.04
N HIS A 136 -12.88 -6.54 19.26
CA HIS A 136 -13.42 -5.61 18.26
C HIS A 136 -12.51 -5.46 17.05
N ARG A 137 -11.21 -5.25 17.28
CA ARG A 137 -10.12 -5.17 16.29
C ARG A 137 -10.13 -3.99 15.32
N ASP A 138 -11.21 -3.24 15.22
CA ASP A 138 -11.35 -2.07 14.32
C ASP A 138 -12.13 -0.96 15.03
N LEU A 139 -11.84 -0.71 16.32
CA LEU A 139 -12.45 0.39 17.07
C LEU A 139 -11.84 1.71 16.61
N LYS A 140 -12.70 2.61 16.13
CA LYS A 140 -12.34 3.94 15.61
C LYS A 140 -13.56 4.85 15.61
N PRO A 141 -13.39 6.18 15.45
CA PRO A 141 -14.50 7.14 15.51
C PRO A 141 -15.66 6.85 14.56
N SER A 142 -15.41 6.32 13.35
CA SER A 142 -16.48 5.96 12.41
C SER A 142 -17.29 4.71 12.81
N ASN A 143 -16.76 3.89 13.73
CA ASN A 143 -17.43 2.69 14.25
C ASN A 143 -18.10 2.93 15.63
N VAL A 144 -18.21 4.19 16.06
CA VAL A 144 -18.92 4.61 17.27
C VAL A 144 -20.02 5.57 16.85
N LEU A 145 -21.28 5.12 16.86
CA LEU A 145 -22.43 5.99 16.65
C LEU A 145 -22.78 6.66 17.98
N VAL A 146 -23.21 7.91 17.93
CA VAL A 146 -23.54 8.67 19.12
C VAL A 146 -25.02 9.02 19.12
N VAL A 147 -25.73 8.59 20.18
CA VAL A 147 -27.11 8.89 20.44
C VAL A 147 -27.24 9.64 21.77
N GLU A 148 -28.39 10.20 22.04
CA GLU A 148 -28.64 11.02 23.23
C GLU A 148 -28.26 10.34 24.56
N ASP A 149 -28.48 9.01 24.64
CA ASP A 149 -28.23 8.20 25.83
C ASP A 149 -26.85 7.47 25.80
N GLY A 150 -25.93 7.88 24.92
CA GLY A 150 -24.54 7.40 24.90
C GLY A 150 -24.07 6.83 23.57
N PRO A 151 -22.87 6.26 23.53
CA PRO A 151 -22.33 5.67 22.30
C PRO A 151 -23.04 4.36 21.92
N ARG A 152 -22.92 3.97 20.66
CA ARG A 152 -23.27 2.63 20.14
C ARG A 152 -22.12 2.12 19.30
N VAL A 153 -21.39 1.15 19.81
CA VAL A 153 -20.30 0.50 19.11
C VAL A 153 -20.85 -0.46 18.06
N ILE A 154 -20.39 -0.33 16.83
CA ILE A 154 -20.83 -1.11 15.68
C ILE A 154 -19.62 -1.84 15.05
N ASP A 155 -19.90 -2.81 14.20
CA ASP A 155 -18.92 -3.52 13.36
C ASP A 155 -17.78 -4.25 14.15
N PHE A 156 -18.08 -4.77 15.34
CA PHE A 156 -17.12 -5.48 16.16
C PHE A 156 -16.81 -6.88 15.63
N GLY A 157 -15.53 -7.19 15.53
CA GLY A 157 -14.90 -8.52 15.45
C GLY A 157 -15.28 -9.47 14.32
N ILE A 158 -16.42 -9.24 13.63
CA ILE A 158 -16.97 -10.20 12.69
C ILE A 158 -16.28 -10.06 11.36
N ALA A 159 -15.43 -11.04 11.03
CA ALA A 159 -14.61 -11.14 9.82
C ALA A 159 -13.27 -10.36 9.82
N SER A 160 -12.87 -9.72 10.92
CA SER A 160 -11.54 -9.08 11.05
C SER A 160 -10.37 -10.09 11.09
N GLY A 161 -10.66 -11.38 11.30
CA GLY A 161 -9.67 -12.46 11.26
C GLY A 161 -9.20 -12.88 9.86
N VAL A 162 -9.74 -12.31 8.79
CA VAL A 162 -9.33 -12.62 7.41
C VAL A 162 -8.04 -11.92 7.01
N SER A 163 -7.72 -10.83 7.64
CA SER A 163 -6.40 -10.22 7.53
C SER A 163 -5.36 -11.02 8.32
N ASN A 164 -5.27 -12.34 8.07
CA ASN A 164 -4.05 -13.12 8.36
C ASN A 164 -2.90 -12.70 7.44
N THR A 165 -3.10 -11.75 6.61
CA THR A 165 -2.07 -10.95 6.01
C THR A 165 -1.71 -9.87 7.01
N ARG A 166 -0.55 -9.98 7.61
CA ARG A 166 0.24 -8.87 8.14
C ARG A 166 -0.11 -7.64 7.30
N LEU A 167 -0.17 -6.46 7.91
CA LEU A 167 -0.31 -5.20 7.20
C LEU A 167 0.54 -5.26 5.93
N THR A 168 -0.04 -5.67 4.83
CA THR A 168 0.62 -5.57 3.54
C THR A 168 0.48 -4.13 3.12
N MET A 169 1.60 -3.44 3.13
CA MET A 169 1.74 -2.01 2.87
C MET A 169 1.29 -1.57 1.46
N THR A 170 0.65 -2.44 0.73
CA THR A 170 0.17 -2.20 -0.65
C THR A 170 -1.31 -2.47 -0.87
N ASN A 171 -2.04 -3.02 0.12
CA ASN A 171 -3.49 -2.98 0.11
C ASN A 171 -3.98 -2.02 1.21
N VAL A 172 -3.95 -0.74 0.90
CA VAL A 172 -4.77 0.28 1.52
C VAL A 172 -6.19 -0.24 1.51
N ALA A 173 -6.66 -0.64 2.67
CA ALA A 173 -8.04 -0.58 3.08
C ALA A 173 -8.58 -1.80 3.81
N VAL A 174 -7.92 -2.24 4.87
CA VAL A 174 -8.71 -2.88 5.94
C VAL A 174 -8.27 -2.26 7.28
N GLY A 175 -8.80 -1.08 7.58
CA GLY A 175 -8.59 -0.32 8.80
C GLY A 175 -7.70 0.92 8.59
N THR A 176 -8.08 2.03 9.23
CA THR A 176 -7.25 3.23 9.30
C THR A 176 -6.19 2.99 10.37
N PRO A 177 -4.89 2.87 10.04
CA PRO A 177 -3.85 2.51 11.01
C PRO A 177 -3.69 3.52 12.15
N ALA A 178 -4.28 4.70 12.02
CA ALA A 178 -4.27 5.79 12.99
C ALA A 178 -4.82 5.42 14.38
N TYR A 179 -5.65 4.38 14.47
CA TYR A 179 -6.28 3.92 15.71
C TYR A 179 -5.86 2.51 16.13
N MET A 180 -4.94 1.90 15.40
CA MET A 180 -4.51 0.52 15.59
C MET A 180 -3.58 0.39 16.80
N SER A 181 -3.59 -0.76 17.47
CA SER A 181 -2.65 -1.03 18.56
C SER A 181 -1.28 -1.48 18.05
N PRO A 182 -0.19 -1.30 18.84
CA PRO A 182 1.15 -1.71 18.45
C PRO A 182 1.27 -3.20 18.12
N GLU A 183 0.58 -4.06 18.86
CA GLU A 183 0.57 -5.51 18.61
C GLU A 183 -0.21 -5.89 17.35
N GLN A 184 -1.28 -5.17 17.02
CA GLN A 184 -1.96 -5.35 15.73
C GLN A 184 -1.04 -5.02 14.56
N ALA A 185 -0.27 -3.94 14.69
CA ALA A 185 0.69 -3.52 13.68
C ALA A 185 1.85 -4.50 13.52
N LYS A 186 2.28 -5.17 14.62
CA LYS A 186 3.38 -6.15 14.60
C LYS A 186 2.92 -7.54 14.14
N ASP A 187 1.86 -8.07 14.74
CA ASP A 187 1.31 -9.39 14.42
C ASP A 187 -0.17 -9.48 14.81
N SER A 188 -1.05 -9.56 13.83
CA SER A 188 -2.49 -9.66 14.02
C SER A 188 -2.94 -10.89 14.86
N ARG A 189 -2.04 -11.85 15.12
CA ARG A 189 -2.31 -13.03 15.96
C ARG A 189 -2.18 -12.75 17.46
N SER A 190 -1.46 -11.69 17.81
CA SER A 190 -1.24 -11.29 19.21
C SER A 190 -2.33 -10.36 19.75
N VAL A 191 -3.36 -10.09 18.95
CA VAL A 191 -4.47 -9.18 19.26
C VAL A 191 -5.37 -9.78 20.34
N THR A 192 -5.56 -9.01 21.42
CA THR A 192 -6.40 -9.35 22.57
C THR A 192 -7.36 -8.21 22.90
N GLY A 193 -8.21 -8.34 23.92
CA GLY A 193 -9.05 -7.24 24.40
C GLY A 193 -8.27 -5.98 24.78
N ALA A 194 -7.02 -6.12 25.21
CA ALA A 194 -6.14 -4.97 25.48
C ALA A 194 -5.81 -4.15 24.21
N SER A 195 -5.90 -4.75 23.02
CA SER A 195 -5.77 -4.02 21.74
C SER A 195 -6.90 -3.04 21.52
N ASP A 196 -8.14 -3.43 21.88
CA ASP A 196 -9.31 -2.55 21.78
C ASP A 196 -9.22 -1.39 22.79
N VAL A 197 -8.58 -1.61 23.95
CA VAL A 197 -8.34 -0.54 24.95
C VAL A 197 -7.38 0.51 24.39
N PHE A 198 -6.34 0.10 23.65
CA PHE A 198 -5.48 1.05 22.95
C PHE A 198 -6.24 1.85 21.90
N SER A 199 -7.05 1.15 21.10
CA SER A 199 -7.90 1.80 20.08
C SER A 199 -8.95 2.72 20.71
N LEU A 200 -9.44 2.41 21.89
CA LEU A 200 -10.27 3.31 22.69
C LEU A 200 -9.50 4.59 23.03
N GLY A 201 -8.29 4.50 23.61
CA GLY A 201 -7.44 5.66 23.88
C GLY A 201 -7.24 6.55 22.64
N SER A 202 -6.89 5.93 21.51
CA SER A 202 -6.73 6.63 20.21
C SER A 202 -8.02 7.32 19.76
N THR A 203 -9.18 6.68 19.94
CA THR A 203 -10.50 7.25 19.62
C THR A 203 -10.84 8.44 20.53
N LEU A 204 -10.45 8.39 21.80
CA LEU A 204 -10.65 9.49 22.75
C LEU A 204 -9.74 10.69 22.46
N VAL A 205 -8.51 10.46 21.97
CA VAL A 205 -7.66 11.56 21.47
C VAL A 205 -8.39 12.30 20.36
N PHE A 206 -8.89 11.59 19.34
CA PHE A 206 -9.65 12.21 18.25
C PHE A 206 -10.88 12.95 18.76
N ALA A 207 -11.62 12.37 19.69
CA ALA A 207 -12.81 13.01 20.26
C ALA A 207 -12.49 14.33 20.97
N ALA A 208 -11.33 14.42 21.63
CA ALA A 208 -10.92 15.57 22.43
C ALA A 208 -10.16 16.64 21.64
N THR A 209 -9.48 16.27 20.54
CA THR A 209 -8.56 17.17 19.81
C THR A 209 -9.00 17.46 18.37
N GLY A 210 -9.80 16.58 17.77
CA GLY A 210 -10.19 16.65 16.35
C GLY A 210 -9.21 16.00 15.39
N HIS A 211 -8.07 15.47 15.87
CA HIS A 211 -7.11 14.74 15.06
C HIS A 211 -6.79 13.36 15.65
N ALA A 212 -6.35 12.45 14.79
CA ALA A 212 -5.92 11.13 15.23
C ALA A 212 -4.54 11.22 15.91
N PRO A 213 -4.23 10.35 16.92
CA PRO A 213 -2.93 10.38 17.60
C PRO A 213 -1.75 9.96 16.73
N TYR A 214 -2.03 9.29 15.61
CA TYR A 214 -1.02 8.88 14.63
C TYR A 214 -1.56 9.21 13.25
N HIS A 215 -0.97 10.18 12.58
CA HIS A 215 -1.42 10.68 11.27
C HIS A 215 -0.23 10.90 10.35
N GLY A 216 0.22 9.85 9.70
CA GLY A 216 1.24 9.89 8.66
C GLY A 216 0.65 10.27 7.30
N ALA A 217 1.48 10.72 6.36
CA ALA A 217 1.06 11.01 4.99
C ALA A 217 0.58 9.75 4.24
N ASN A 218 0.90 8.57 4.76
CA ASN A 218 0.45 7.29 4.24
C ASN A 218 0.29 6.26 5.37
N PRO A 219 -0.43 5.15 5.13
CA PRO A 219 -0.67 4.13 6.17
C PRO A 219 0.59 3.52 6.79
N VAL A 220 1.67 3.47 6.03
CA VAL A 220 2.96 2.91 6.46
C VAL A 220 3.61 3.78 7.50
N GLU A 221 3.68 5.06 7.21
CA GLU A 221 4.20 6.08 8.11
C GLU A 221 3.38 6.14 9.39
N THR A 222 2.05 6.07 9.28
CA THR A 222 1.17 6.01 10.45
C THR A 222 1.52 4.81 11.35
N VAL A 223 1.77 3.62 10.78
CA VAL A 223 2.20 2.45 11.54
C VAL A 223 3.56 2.65 12.18
N PHE A 224 4.46 3.33 11.48
CA PHE A 224 5.78 3.61 12.05
C PHE A 224 5.69 4.58 13.22
N MET A 225 4.97 5.69 13.08
CA MET A 225 4.72 6.64 14.18
C MET A 225 4.17 5.90 15.40
N LEU A 226 3.21 5.00 15.19
CA LEU A 226 2.66 4.14 16.22
C LEU A 226 3.74 3.28 16.92
N LEU A 227 4.70 2.75 16.19
CA LEU A 227 5.69 1.81 16.74
C LEU A 227 6.93 2.48 17.32
N ARG A 228 7.21 3.74 16.99
CA ARG A 228 8.49 4.40 17.27
C ARG A 228 8.39 5.80 17.88
N GLU A 229 7.40 6.60 17.56
CA GLU A 229 7.39 8.00 17.97
C GLU A 229 6.39 8.13 19.12
N GLY A 230 5.52 7.90 19.45
CA GLY A 230 4.51 8.23 20.47
C GLY A 230 3.32 8.96 19.84
N PRO A 231 2.23 9.04 20.58
CA PRO A 231 1.02 9.69 20.10
C PRO A 231 1.15 11.21 20.05
N ASP A 232 0.61 11.83 19.01
CA ASP A 232 0.35 13.26 19.00
C ASP A 232 -0.82 13.57 19.95
N LEU A 233 -0.52 14.29 21.03
CA LEU A 233 -1.46 14.71 22.06
C LEU A 233 -1.60 16.24 22.12
N GLU A 234 -1.27 16.95 21.03
CA GLU A 234 -1.46 18.41 20.98
C GLU A 234 -2.94 18.76 21.14
N GLY A 235 -3.25 19.78 21.95
CA GLY A 235 -4.62 20.20 22.25
C GLY A 235 -5.39 19.28 23.19
N LEU A 236 -4.81 18.20 23.70
CA LEU A 236 -5.48 17.31 24.65
C LEU A 236 -5.66 18.00 26.01
N PRO A 237 -6.90 18.10 26.55
CA PRO A 237 -7.11 18.62 27.90
C PRO A 237 -6.32 17.83 28.95
N GLU A 238 -5.59 18.54 29.82
CA GLU A 238 -4.68 17.94 30.80
C GLU A 238 -5.41 16.94 31.73
N GLU A 239 -6.67 17.24 32.05
CA GLU A 239 -7.50 16.36 32.87
C GLU A 239 -7.88 15.01 32.24
N LEU A 240 -7.74 14.84 30.92
CA LEU A 240 -7.93 13.58 30.18
C LEU A 240 -6.64 12.80 29.98
N ARG A 241 -5.49 13.46 30.13
CA ARG A 241 -4.18 12.87 29.87
C ARG A 241 -3.93 11.57 30.63
N PRO A 242 -4.17 11.47 31.95
CA PRO A 242 -3.91 10.22 32.69
C PRO A 242 -4.77 9.04 32.18
N LEU A 243 -6.04 9.31 31.84
CA LEU A 243 -6.94 8.29 31.27
C LEU A 243 -6.42 7.77 29.93
N ILE A 244 -6.09 8.69 29.01
CA ILE A 244 -5.68 8.36 27.66
C ILE A 244 -4.31 7.67 27.63
N GLU A 245 -3.33 8.18 28.37
CA GLU A 245 -2.00 7.58 28.48
C GLU A 245 -2.04 6.17 29.08
N SER A 246 -2.95 5.92 30.05
CA SER A 246 -3.13 4.57 30.58
C SER A 246 -3.65 3.58 29.54
N CYS A 247 -4.59 4.01 28.68
CA CYS A 247 -5.11 3.20 27.59
C CYS A 247 -4.06 2.96 26.50
N MET A 248 -3.19 3.94 26.23
CA MET A 248 -2.24 3.93 25.13
C MET A 248 -0.84 3.43 25.50
N GLN A 249 -0.71 2.68 26.61
CA GLN A 249 0.55 2.01 26.94
C GLN A 249 1.00 1.08 25.82
N MET A 250 2.29 1.12 25.47
CA MET A 250 2.85 0.32 24.39
C MET A 250 2.76 -1.19 24.67
N GLU A 251 2.91 -1.58 25.92
CA GLU A 251 2.80 -2.96 26.38
C GLU A 251 1.34 -3.28 26.76
N ALA A 252 0.72 -4.19 26.05
CA ALA A 252 -0.67 -4.58 26.26
C ALA A 252 -1.04 -4.97 27.70
N PRO A 253 -0.18 -5.67 28.48
CA PRO A 253 -0.48 -6.02 29.88
C PRO A 253 -0.52 -4.83 30.85
N LEU A 254 0.00 -3.66 30.47
CA LEU A 254 0.01 -2.46 31.31
C LEU A 254 -1.26 -1.61 31.15
N ARG A 255 -2.08 -1.94 30.16
CA ARG A 255 -3.35 -1.23 29.91
C ARG A 255 -4.43 -1.71 30.88
N PRO A 256 -5.29 -0.79 31.36
CA PRO A 256 -6.41 -1.16 32.22
C PRO A 256 -7.41 -2.07 31.49
N SER A 257 -8.12 -2.90 32.24
CA SER A 257 -9.26 -3.62 31.68
C SER A 257 -10.46 -2.65 31.46
N PRO A 258 -11.43 -2.99 30.61
CA PRO A 258 -12.65 -2.19 30.49
C PRO A 258 -13.39 -1.98 31.81
N ALA A 259 -13.37 -2.96 32.73
CA ALA A 259 -13.97 -2.84 34.05
C ALA A 259 -13.20 -1.86 34.95
N ASP A 260 -11.86 -1.85 34.88
CA ASP A 260 -11.02 -0.89 35.62
C ASP A 260 -11.26 0.55 35.11
N LEU A 261 -11.43 0.72 33.80
CA LEU A 261 -11.77 2.02 33.20
C LEU A 261 -13.13 2.52 33.71
N GLN A 262 -14.13 1.68 33.77
CA GLN A 262 -15.43 2.05 34.34
C GLN A 262 -15.33 2.45 35.80
N ALA A 263 -14.57 1.70 36.62
CA ALA A 263 -14.36 2.02 38.03
C ALA A 263 -13.61 3.37 38.18
N GLN A 264 -12.61 3.63 37.34
CA GLN A 264 -11.86 4.90 37.32
C GLN A 264 -12.75 6.09 36.90
N LEU A 265 -13.67 5.90 35.97
CA LEU A 265 -14.54 6.95 35.43
C LEU A 265 -15.75 7.25 36.31
N ALA A 266 -16.27 6.28 37.05
CA ALA A 266 -17.49 6.41 37.87
C ALA A 266 -17.49 7.65 38.80
N PRO A 267 -16.41 8.00 39.53
CA PRO A 267 -16.41 9.20 40.38
C PRO A 267 -16.61 10.50 39.59
N HIS A 268 -16.15 10.55 38.36
CA HIS A 268 -16.23 11.72 37.48
C HIS A 268 -17.59 11.88 36.80
N LEU A 269 -18.34 10.80 36.68
CA LEU A 269 -19.67 10.78 36.07
C LEU A 269 -20.78 11.12 37.06
N PHE A 270 -20.66 10.68 38.31
CA PHE A 270 -21.70 10.80 39.34
C PHE A 270 -21.35 11.78 40.47
N GLY A 271 -20.15 12.40 40.43
CA GLY A 271 -19.65 13.29 41.49
C GLY A 271 -20.13 14.75 41.45
N SER A 272 -20.68 15.22 40.33
CA SER A 272 -21.24 16.54 40.22
C SER A 272 -22.76 16.44 40.48
N GLY A 273 -23.25 16.93 41.64
CA GLY A 273 -24.65 16.97 42.00
C GLY A 273 -25.47 17.76 40.97
N SER A 274 -25.77 17.17 39.87
CA SER A 274 -26.76 17.63 38.92
C SER A 274 -28.11 17.08 39.37
N ASP A 275 -29.02 17.98 39.71
CA ASP A 275 -30.42 17.68 39.94
C ASP A 275 -30.94 16.72 38.84
N ASP A 276 -31.76 15.76 39.27
CA ASP A 276 -32.40 14.68 38.53
C ASP A 276 -33.35 15.14 37.39
N SER A 277 -33.21 16.40 36.91
CA SER A 277 -34.01 17.03 35.85
C SER A 277 -33.26 17.20 34.51
N GLY A 278 -32.01 16.64 34.36
CA GLY A 278 -31.24 16.71 33.14
C GLY A 278 -31.76 15.73 32.07
N THR A 279 -32.04 16.24 30.88
CA THR A 279 -32.25 15.41 29.67
C THR A 279 -31.10 14.46 29.44
N ALA A 280 -31.34 13.27 28.95
CA ALA A 280 -30.33 12.23 28.66
C ALA A 280 -29.16 12.71 27.77
N SER A 281 -29.34 13.84 27.09
CA SER A 281 -28.32 14.48 26.22
C SER A 281 -27.48 15.57 26.92
N ALA A 282 -27.60 15.78 28.25
CA ALA A 282 -26.85 16.85 28.93
C ALA A 282 -25.31 16.71 28.89
N TRP A 283 -24.78 15.57 28.46
CA TRP A 283 -23.35 15.33 28.33
C TRP A 283 -22.78 15.83 27.00
N LEU A 284 -23.63 16.12 26.00
CA LEU A 284 -23.19 16.53 24.65
C LEU A 284 -23.36 18.06 24.47
N PRO A 285 -22.50 18.68 23.60
CA PRO A 285 -22.72 20.03 23.12
C PRO A 285 -24.05 20.16 22.36
N GLU A 286 -24.72 21.33 22.43
CA GLU A 286 -25.98 21.56 21.73
C GLU A 286 -25.92 21.32 20.23
N SER A 287 -24.78 21.65 19.58
CA SER A 287 -24.52 21.38 18.15
C SER A 287 -24.58 19.89 17.83
N ALA A 288 -24.00 19.04 18.69
CA ALA A 288 -24.00 17.60 18.52
C ALA A 288 -25.42 17.02 18.74
N VAL A 289 -26.16 17.52 19.71
CA VAL A 289 -27.56 17.14 19.93
C VAL A 289 -28.43 17.47 18.72
N ALA A 290 -28.26 18.67 18.15
CA ALA A 290 -28.99 19.08 16.95
C ALA A 290 -28.71 18.18 15.75
N LEU A 291 -27.45 17.77 15.57
CA LEU A 291 -27.04 16.83 14.51
C LEU A 291 -27.65 15.43 14.69
N ILE A 292 -27.73 14.94 15.94
CA ILE A 292 -28.39 13.68 16.30
C ILE A 292 -29.89 13.72 15.98
N GLU A 293 -30.57 14.80 16.34
CA GLU A 293 -31.99 15.00 16.06
C GLU A 293 -32.28 15.07 14.55
N GLU A 294 -31.43 15.76 13.79
CA GLU A 294 -31.52 15.82 12.33
C GLU A 294 -31.43 14.41 11.69
N ARG A 295 -30.48 13.61 12.11
CA ARG A 295 -30.30 12.21 11.63
C ARG A 295 -31.49 11.33 12.04
N ARG A 296 -32.04 11.52 13.21
CA ARG A 296 -33.22 10.79 13.74
C ARG A 296 -34.50 11.17 13.01
N GLY A 297 -34.66 12.47 12.67
CA GLY A 297 -35.89 13.00 12.07
C GLY A 297 -36.13 12.59 10.63
N GLY A 298 -35.15 12.02 9.90
CA GLY A 298 -35.29 11.38 8.59
C GLY A 298 -36.03 12.24 7.56
N ARG A 299 -35.74 13.54 7.47
CA ARG A 299 -36.27 14.36 6.36
C ARG A 299 -35.55 14.05 5.06
N VAL A 300 -36.09 13.12 4.31
CA VAL A 300 -35.93 13.09 2.86
C VAL A 300 -36.40 14.46 2.39
N ALA A 301 -35.50 15.30 1.93
CA ALA A 301 -35.85 16.53 1.25
C ALA A 301 -36.54 16.19 -0.09
N VAL A 302 -37.84 16.00 -0.06
CA VAL A 302 -38.67 16.11 -1.24
C VAL A 302 -38.76 17.61 -1.51
N SER A 303 -38.19 18.03 -2.63
CA SER A 303 -38.29 19.33 -3.23
C SER A 303 -39.77 19.77 -3.26
N ALA A 304 -40.14 20.67 -2.36
CA ALA A 304 -41.42 21.40 -2.43
C ALA A 304 -41.15 22.91 -2.39
N GLY A 305 -41.62 23.56 -3.43
CA GLY A 305 -41.36 24.95 -3.78
C GLY A 305 -41.60 26.00 -2.70
N ASN A 306 -40.76 26.96 -2.83
CA ASN A 306 -40.90 28.39 -2.68
C ASN A 306 -41.93 28.92 -1.66
N ARG A 307 -41.46 29.30 -0.45
CA ARG A 307 -42.06 30.42 0.33
C ARG A 307 -41.00 31.15 1.12
N GLY A 308 -40.74 32.40 0.74
CA GLY A 308 -40.39 33.53 1.61
C GLY A 308 -39.12 33.38 2.49
N ARG A 309 -37.96 33.75 1.96
CA ARG A 309 -36.72 33.94 2.69
C ARG A 309 -36.52 35.42 3.04
N PRO A 310 -36.11 35.80 4.27
CA PRO A 310 -35.67 37.16 4.56
C PRO A 310 -34.37 37.48 3.81
N ALA A 311 -34.26 38.72 3.36
CA ALA A 311 -33.17 39.21 2.55
C ALA A 311 -31.83 39.15 3.29
N VAL A 312 -30.86 38.43 2.71
CA VAL A 312 -29.45 38.46 3.12
C VAL A 312 -28.76 39.58 2.33
N PRO A 313 -27.86 40.39 2.95
CA PRO A 313 -27.14 41.44 2.26
C PRO A 313 -26.24 40.88 1.15
N PRO A 314 -26.02 41.63 0.06
CA PRO A 314 -25.30 41.13 -1.11
C PRO A 314 -23.82 40.91 -0.79
N PRO A 315 -23.24 39.83 -1.30
CA PRO A 315 -21.81 39.58 -1.20
C PRO A 315 -21.00 40.60 -2.04
N PRO A 316 -19.73 40.84 -1.71
CA PRO A 316 -18.86 41.74 -2.46
C PRO A 316 -18.70 41.28 -3.92
N PRO A 317 -18.43 42.20 -4.86
CA PRO A 317 -18.41 41.89 -6.29
C PRO A 317 -17.32 40.84 -6.60
N ARG A 318 -17.73 39.77 -7.25
CA ARG A 318 -16.83 38.74 -7.77
C ARG A 318 -15.99 39.34 -8.89
N ARG A 319 -14.67 39.03 -8.87
CA ARG A 319 -13.81 39.26 -10.02
C ARG A 319 -14.42 38.58 -11.26
N PRO A 320 -14.32 39.17 -12.45
CA PRO A 320 -14.82 38.55 -13.66
C PRO A 320 -14.18 37.17 -13.85
N PRO A 321 -14.96 36.15 -14.26
CA PRO A 321 -14.39 34.83 -14.53
C PRO A 321 -13.36 34.94 -15.66
N VAL A 322 -12.22 34.34 -15.43
CA VAL A 322 -11.26 34.04 -16.50
C VAL A 322 -12.00 33.17 -17.51
N PRO A 323 -12.02 33.51 -18.83
CA PRO A 323 -12.67 32.66 -19.82
C PRO A 323 -12.06 31.24 -19.71
N PRO A 324 -12.92 30.18 -19.78
CA PRO A 324 -12.38 28.82 -19.83
C PRO A 324 -11.49 28.69 -21.06
N PRO A 325 -10.42 27.93 -21.01
CA PRO A 325 -9.62 27.58 -22.18
C PRO A 325 -10.58 27.03 -23.26
N PRO A 326 -10.30 27.28 -24.54
CA PRO A 326 -11.17 26.82 -25.62
C PRO A 326 -11.40 25.32 -25.46
N ALA A 327 -12.65 24.91 -25.45
CA ALA A 327 -13.04 23.52 -25.46
C ALA A 327 -12.37 22.86 -26.67
N TYR A 328 -11.51 21.87 -26.42
CA TYR A 328 -10.96 21.02 -27.45
C TYR A 328 -12.12 20.23 -28.04
N THR A 329 -12.50 20.56 -29.25
CA THR A 329 -13.24 19.67 -30.14
C THR A 329 -12.24 18.68 -30.68
N PRO A 330 -12.33 17.38 -30.39
CA PRO A 330 -11.55 16.40 -31.12
C PRO A 330 -11.80 16.60 -32.59
N ASP A 331 -10.75 16.75 -33.40
CA ASP A 331 -10.89 16.67 -34.84
C ASP A 331 -11.62 15.35 -35.13
N GLU A 332 -12.81 15.44 -35.65
CA GLU A 332 -13.56 14.32 -36.19
C GLU A 332 -12.68 13.69 -37.26
N GLN A 333 -12.22 12.44 -37.00
CA GLN A 333 -11.49 11.55 -37.92
C GLN A 333 -9.98 11.44 -37.77
N SER A 334 -9.49 11.18 -36.54
CA SER A 334 -8.37 10.24 -36.48
C SER A 334 -8.96 8.84 -36.31
N PRO A 335 -8.75 7.91 -37.25
CA PRO A 335 -9.25 6.54 -37.12
C PRO A 335 -8.64 5.93 -35.85
N GLU A 336 -9.46 5.24 -35.05
CA GLU A 336 -8.96 4.44 -33.94
C GLU A 336 -7.82 3.54 -34.43
N PRO A 337 -6.71 3.46 -33.68
CA PRO A 337 -5.61 2.62 -34.09
C PRO A 337 -6.06 1.15 -34.14
N VAL A 338 -5.97 0.53 -35.28
CA VAL A 338 -6.25 -0.89 -35.47
C VAL A 338 -5.03 -1.66 -34.97
N TRP A 339 -5.20 -2.36 -33.87
CA TRP A 339 -4.15 -3.19 -33.30
C TRP A 339 -4.13 -4.57 -33.96
N PRO A 340 -3.01 -5.03 -34.55
CA PRO A 340 -2.90 -6.37 -35.06
C PRO A 340 -3.03 -7.36 -33.89
N GLY A 341 -4.07 -8.20 -33.87
CA GLY A 341 -4.30 -9.20 -32.85
C GLY A 341 -5.67 -9.18 -32.17
N ASP A 342 -6.56 -8.24 -32.52
CA ASP A 342 -7.93 -8.19 -32.02
C ASP A 342 -8.80 -9.31 -32.65
N GLY A 343 -8.51 -10.56 -32.31
CA GLY A 343 -9.20 -11.70 -32.88
C GLY A 343 -9.26 -12.96 -32.03
N ALA A 344 -9.16 -12.84 -30.69
CA ALA A 344 -9.45 -13.99 -29.83
C ALA A 344 -10.10 -13.53 -28.53
N PRO A 345 -11.34 -13.90 -28.25
CA PRO A 345 -11.89 -13.88 -26.92
C PRO A 345 -11.34 -15.11 -26.17
N ASP A 346 -11.04 -14.91 -24.89
CA ASP A 346 -10.72 -15.92 -23.87
C ASP A 346 -9.32 -16.54 -23.91
N GLY A 347 -8.55 -16.26 -22.85
CA GLY A 347 -7.29 -16.89 -22.50
C GLY A 347 -7.39 -18.37 -22.10
N GLY A 348 -7.93 -19.20 -22.99
CA GLY A 348 -7.85 -20.65 -22.89
C GLY A 348 -6.68 -21.19 -23.72
N PRO A 349 -6.05 -22.31 -23.33
CA PRO A 349 -4.90 -22.85 -24.08
C PRO A 349 -5.35 -23.23 -25.49
N VAL A 350 -4.65 -22.69 -26.49
CA VAL A 350 -4.79 -23.07 -27.89
C VAL A 350 -4.42 -24.56 -28.03
N ARG A 351 -5.41 -25.40 -28.24
CA ARG A 351 -5.17 -26.80 -28.70
C ARG A 351 -4.79 -26.78 -30.15
N LEU A 352 -3.60 -27.22 -30.46
CA LEU A 352 -3.23 -27.66 -31.82
C LEU A 352 -4.01 -28.92 -32.15
N ALA A 353 -4.89 -28.83 -33.12
CA ALA A 353 -5.62 -29.97 -33.68
C ALA A 353 -4.75 -30.77 -34.65
N GLY A 354 -4.79 -32.07 -34.51
CA GLY A 354 -4.49 -32.98 -35.56
C GLY A 354 -3.50 -34.09 -35.26
N LEU A 355 -3.98 -35.23 -34.79
CA LEU A 355 -3.82 -36.58 -35.37
C LEU A 355 -4.45 -37.63 -34.44
N PRO A 356 -5.03 -38.74 -34.95
CA PRO A 356 -5.99 -39.56 -34.21
C PRO A 356 -5.35 -40.59 -33.29
N VAL A 357 -5.99 -40.82 -32.17
CA VAL A 357 -5.63 -41.87 -31.18
C VAL A 357 -6.53 -43.07 -31.35
N PRO A 358 -6.04 -44.30 -31.30
CA PRO A 358 -6.88 -45.49 -31.23
C PRO A 358 -7.30 -45.81 -29.79
N ILE A 359 -8.55 -46.23 -29.67
CA ILE A 359 -9.24 -46.62 -28.43
C ILE A 359 -8.85 -48.06 -28.07
N GLY A 360 -8.57 -48.29 -26.78
CA GLY A 360 -8.50 -49.63 -26.19
C GLY A 360 -8.75 -49.60 -24.68
N PRO A 361 -9.43 -50.61 -24.11
CA PRO A 361 -10.26 -50.49 -22.91
C PRO A 361 -9.51 -50.73 -21.59
N GLY A 362 -10.09 -50.20 -20.50
CA GLY A 362 -9.61 -50.38 -19.15
C GLY A 362 -9.85 -51.75 -18.51
N PRO A 363 -9.34 -51.96 -17.35
CA PRO A 363 -10.13 -52.70 -16.37
C PRO A 363 -10.22 -52.11 -14.96
N ARG A 364 -11.25 -52.63 -14.31
CA ARG A 364 -11.86 -52.29 -13.04
C ARG A 364 -11.04 -52.70 -11.82
N VAL A 365 -11.18 -51.93 -10.77
CA VAL A 365 -11.45 -52.23 -9.34
C VAL A 365 -11.05 -53.59 -8.75
N ALA A 366 -10.31 -53.53 -7.64
CA ALA A 366 -10.53 -54.46 -6.52
C ALA A 366 -10.08 -53.84 -5.19
N ASP A 367 -11.03 -53.84 -4.25
CA ASP A 367 -10.87 -53.65 -2.82
C ASP A 367 -9.94 -54.67 -2.18
N SER A 368 -9.22 -54.25 -1.09
CA SER A 368 -9.11 -55.11 0.09
C SER A 368 -8.73 -54.36 1.37
N LYS A 369 -9.55 -54.56 2.34
CA LYS A 369 -9.42 -54.23 3.77
C LYS A 369 -8.39 -55.10 4.47
N ALA A 370 -8.02 -54.63 5.66
CA ALA A 370 -7.61 -55.34 6.89
C ALA A 370 -6.11 -55.13 7.22
N ALA A 371 -5.65 -54.98 8.43
CA ALA A 371 -6.21 -54.85 9.76
C ALA A 371 -5.03 -54.47 10.72
N ALA A 372 -5.40 -53.66 11.70
CA ALA A 372 -4.87 -53.49 13.02
C ALA A 372 -3.77 -54.37 13.61
N ARG A 373 -2.85 -53.78 14.41
CA ARG A 373 -2.65 -53.97 15.87
C ARG A 373 -1.37 -53.28 16.39
N ARG A 374 -1.56 -52.35 17.28
CA ARG A 374 -1.15 -52.23 18.71
C ARG A 374 0.30 -52.63 19.08
N ALA A 375 1.06 -51.66 19.65
CA ALA A 375 1.47 -51.69 21.05
C ALA A 375 2.30 -50.43 21.41
N ALA A 376 1.97 -49.85 22.53
CA ALA A 376 2.77 -48.97 23.38
C ALA A 376 2.81 -49.61 24.76
N PRO A 377 3.38 -48.95 25.75
CA PRO A 377 4.76 -48.47 26.05
C PRO A 377 5.38 -49.31 27.24
N PRO A 378 6.34 -48.93 28.02
CA PRO A 378 6.49 -47.85 29.00
C PRO A 378 7.93 -47.26 29.09
N GLY A 379 8.27 -46.12 29.66
CA GLY A 379 7.94 -45.54 30.91
C GLY A 379 9.22 -45.21 31.68
N GLY A 380 9.28 -44.07 32.35
CA GLY A 380 10.28 -43.72 33.36
C GLY A 380 11.41 -42.82 32.84
N GLY A 381 11.60 -41.63 33.24
CA GLY A 381 11.44 -40.97 34.52
C GLY A 381 12.79 -40.45 35.00
N LEU A 382 12.83 -39.17 35.34
CA LEU A 382 13.65 -38.52 36.35
C LEU A 382 14.61 -37.43 35.88
N ALA A 383 14.35 -36.31 36.48
CA ALA A 383 15.12 -35.07 36.53
C ALA A 383 16.36 -35.18 37.43
N ALA A 384 17.32 -34.28 37.25
CA ALA A 384 18.07 -33.52 38.24
C ALA A 384 19.41 -33.06 37.64
N SER A 385 19.64 -31.76 37.45
CA SER A 385 20.13 -30.71 38.36
C SER A 385 21.57 -30.82 38.82
N TRP A 386 22.37 -29.78 38.54
CA TRP A 386 23.49 -29.19 39.28
C TRP A 386 24.84 -29.95 39.31
N SER A 387 26.03 -29.37 39.18
CA SER A 387 26.64 -28.16 39.75
C SER A 387 28.10 -28.01 39.33
N ARG A 388 28.66 -26.87 39.58
CA ARG A 388 30.05 -26.40 39.47
C ARG A 388 31.09 -27.31 40.15
N GLY A 389 32.32 -27.31 39.64
CA GLY A 389 33.48 -27.72 40.41
C GLY A 389 34.81 -27.62 39.62
N ALA A 390 35.67 -26.79 40.11
CA ALA A 390 37.01 -26.48 39.60
C ALA A 390 38.05 -27.58 39.85
N GLY A 391 39.16 -27.56 39.11
CA GLY A 391 40.45 -28.08 39.57
C GLY A 391 41.16 -29.07 38.66
N ALA A 392 42.28 -28.64 38.08
CA ALA A 392 43.34 -29.47 37.46
C ALA A 392 44.02 -30.39 38.52
N PRO A 393 44.92 -31.32 38.18
CA PRO A 393 45.99 -31.30 37.17
C PRO A 393 46.36 -32.64 36.50
N GLY A 394 47.06 -32.58 35.37
CA GLY A 394 48.21 -33.38 34.96
C GLY A 394 48.06 -34.89 34.82
N GLY A 395 48.13 -35.40 33.59
CA GLY A 395 48.47 -36.78 33.26
C GLY A 395 48.97 -36.89 31.82
N PRO A 396 49.75 -37.83 31.42
CA PRO A 396 50.80 -37.74 30.39
C PRO A 396 50.29 -37.93 28.94
N ALA A 397 51.07 -37.40 28.02
CA ALA A 397 50.89 -37.40 26.60
C ALA A 397 50.64 -38.76 25.93
N ALA A 398 49.62 -38.88 25.11
CA ALA A 398 49.42 -40.00 24.22
C ALA A 398 50.20 -39.76 22.88
N PRO A 399 50.68 -40.87 22.21
CA PRO A 399 51.50 -40.75 21.00
C PRO A 399 50.70 -40.18 19.78
N PRO A 400 51.46 -39.62 18.80
CA PRO A 400 50.82 -38.97 17.66
C PRO A 400 50.11 -39.97 16.74
N VAL A 401 48.87 -39.66 16.42
CA VAL A 401 48.08 -40.34 15.38
C VAL A 401 48.60 -39.90 14.02
N PRO A 402 48.82 -40.84 13.04
CA PRO A 402 49.29 -40.47 11.72
C PRO A 402 48.27 -39.61 11.00
N ALA A 403 48.75 -38.54 10.36
CA ALA A 403 47.98 -37.61 9.58
C ALA A 403 47.26 -38.35 8.42
N VAL A 404 45.92 -38.25 8.44
CA VAL A 404 45.11 -38.62 7.28
C VAL A 404 45.36 -37.57 6.18
N PRO A 405 45.71 -37.94 4.93
CA PRO A 405 45.82 -36.97 3.83
C PRO A 405 44.45 -36.26 3.61
N PRO A 406 44.45 -34.96 3.24
CA PRO A 406 43.23 -34.26 2.98
C PRO A 406 42.52 -34.98 1.81
N PRO A 407 41.15 -35.02 1.83
CA PRO A 407 40.40 -35.63 0.76
C PRO A 407 40.72 -34.86 -0.54
N THR A 408 41.15 -35.59 -1.54
CA THR A 408 41.31 -35.12 -2.92
C THR A 408 40.01 -34.48 -3.35
N ALA A 409 40.04 -33.20 -3.76
CA ALA A 409 38.93 -32.50 -4.37
C ALA A 409 38.37 -33.39 -5.51
N PRO A 410 37.05 -33.48 -5.62
CA PRO A 410 36.42 -34.16 -6.76
C PRO A 410 36.87 -33.44 -8.04
N PRO A 411 37.06 -34.20 -9.16
CA PRO A 411 37.45 -33.61 -10.42
C PRO A 411 36.47 -32.57 -10.87
N ASP A 412 36.97 -31.48 -11.43
CA ASP A 412 36.29 -30.33 -11.97
C ASP A 412 34.85 -30.64 -12.42
N ALA A 413 33.88 -30.30 -11.59
CA ALA A 413 32.53 -30.07 -12.06
C ALA A 413 32.62 -28.81 -12.95
N GLY A 414 32.48 -28.99 -14.25
CA GLY A 414 32.36 -27.89 -15.19
C GLY A 414 31.36 -26.86 -14.66
N PRO A 415 31.43 -25.59 -15.07
CA PRO A 415 30.68 -24.50 -14.47
C PRO A 415 29.22 -24.92 -14.23
N ALA A 416 28.81 -25.02 -12.97
CA ALA A 416 27.49 -25.46 -12.61
C ALA A 416 26.50 -24.57 -13.36
N SER A 417 25.74 -25.15 -14.29
CA SER A 417 24.76 -24.41 -15.09
C SER A 417 23.81 -23.72 -14.13
N TRP A 418 23.75 -22.40 -14.20
CA TRP A 418 22.83 -21.60 -13.40
C TRP A 418 21.40 -22.18 -13.50
N ARG A 419 20.66 -22.22 -12.36
CA ARG A 419 19.27 -22.72 -12.29
C ARG A 419 18.37 -21.67 -11.70
N PRO A 420 17.11 -21.56 -12.18
CA PRO A 420 16.10 -20.71 -11.55
C PRO A 420 15.95 -21.01 -10.07
N TRP A 421 15.79 -19.97 -9.27
CA TRP A 421 15.62 -20.12 -7.83
C TRP A 421 14.52 -19.19 -7.30
N ARG A 422 14.03 -19.50 -6.11
CA ARG A 422 13.08 -18.71 -5.34
C ARG A 422 13.56 -18.63 -3.89
N PHE A 423 13.57 -17.43 -3.35
CA PHE A 423 13.85 -17.22 -1.93
C PHE A 423 12.62 -16.65 -1.23
N ARG A 424 12.18 -17.27 -0.12
CA ARG A 424 11.04 -16.82 0.69
C ARG A 424 11.55 -16.06 1.91
N MET A 425 10.99 -14.88 2.10
CA MET A 425 11.26 -14.01 3.25
C MET A 425 10.26 -14.25 4.39
N SER A 426 10.59 -13.79 5.58
CA SER A 426 9.67 -13.81 6.73
C SER A 426 8.57 -12.77 6.61
N ASN A 427 8.85 -11.63 5.98
CA ASN A 427 7.95 -10.50 5.79
C ASN A 427 7.62 -10.29 4.32
N ASP A 428 6.64 -9.43 4.04
CA ASP A 428 6.29 -9.07 2.69
C ASP A 428 7.45 -8.37 1.99
N VAL A 429 7.55 -8.58 0.70
CA VAL A 429 8.56 -7.97 -0.16
C VAL A 429 7.90 -6.85 -0.93
N TRP A 430 8.53 -5.71 -1.00
CA TRP A 430 8.04 -4.59 -1.77
C TRP A 430 9.15 -3.93 -2.59
N GLY A 431 8.72 -3.19 -3.61
CA GLY A 431 9.61 -2.44 -4.49
C GLY A 431 10.36 -3.30 -5.49
N THR A 432 11.28 -2.65 -6.15
CA THR A 432 12.13 -3.20 -7.21
C THR A 432 13.39 -3.82 -6.59
N PRO A 433 13.78 -5.04 -6.96
CA PRO A 433 15.06 -5.60 -6.52
C PRO A 433 16.23 -4.78 -7.07
N THR A 434 17.26 -4.55 -6.26
CA THR A 434 18.46 -3.81 -6.66
C THR A 434 19.62 -4.78 -6.82
N LEU A 435 20.31 -4.72 -7.96
CA LEU A 435 21.49 -5.55 -8.23
C LEU A 435 22.77 -4.73 -8.10
N ALA A 436 23.74 -5.25 -7.37
CA ALA A 436 25.08 -4.73 -7.36
C ALA A 436 26.11 -5.88 -7.17
N GLY A 437 27.03 -6.01 -8.11
CA GLY A 437 27.99 -7.11 -8.14
C GLY A 437 27.30 -8.48 -8.26
N ASP A 438 27.61 -9.39 -7.35
CA ASP A 438 27.06 -10.74 -7.25
C ASP A 438 25.88 -10.87 -6.28
N LEU A 439 25.30 -9.75 -5.86
CA LEU A 439 24.20 -9.71 -4.90
C LEU A 439 22.95 -9.02 -5.44
N VAL A 440 21.80 -9.55 -5.03
CA VAL A 440 20.47 -8.94 -5.18
C VAL A 440 20.05 -8.44 -3.81
N TYR A 441 19.78 -7.15 -3.69
CA TYR A 441 19.28 -6.52 -2.49
C TYR A 441 17.77 -6.31 -2.61
N VAL A 442 17.06 -6.71 -1.58
CA VAL A 442 15.60 -6.62 -1.53
C VAL A 442 15.17 -6.15 -0.15
N THR A 443 14.19 -5.27 -0.10
CA THR A 443 13.61 -4.77 1.13
C THR A 443 12.35 -5.56 1.52
N SER A 444 12.31 -5.92 2.79
CA SER A 444 11.22 -6.66 3.44
C SER A 444 11.16 -6.29 4.93
N PHE A 445 10.96 -5.03 5.27
CA PHE A 445 11.32 -4.34 6.51
C PHE A 445 12.84 -4.24 6.68
N GLU A 446 13.56 -5.35 6.67
CA GLU A 446 15.01 -5.37 6.65
C GLU A 446 15.54 -5.45 5.20
N VAL A 447 16.79 -5.09 5.00
CA VAL A 447 17.49 -5.37 3.74
C VAL A 447 17.99 -6.81 3.74
N HIS A 448 17.68 -7.55 2.70
CA HIS A 448 18.20 -8.89 2.45
C HIS A 448 19.15 -8.84 1.24
N ALA A 449 20.36 -9.34 1.44
CA ALA A 449 21.33 -9.56 0.36
C ALA A 449 21.33 -11.04 -0.04
N LEU A 450 20.95 -11.33 -1.28
CA LEU A 450 20.87 -12.68 -1.83
C LEU A 450 21.94 -12.86 -2.91
N ASP A 451 22.59 -13.98 -2.92
CA ASP A 451 23.55 -14.37 -3.93
C ASP A 451 22.85 -14.57 -5.29
N VAL A 452 23.29 -13.88 -6.32
CA VAL A 452 22.71 -13.89 -7.68
C VAL A 452 22.65 -15.29 -8.28
N ALA A 453 23.70 -16.11 -8.05
CA ALA A 453 23.83 -17.43 -8.66
C ALA A 453 22.95 -18.47 -7.98
N THR A 454 22.82 -18.41 -6.65
CA THR A 454 22.23 -19.49 -5.85
C THR A 454 20.95 -19.10 -5.12
N GLY A 455 20.64 -17.81 -5.00
CA GLY A 455 19.53 -17.29 -4.19
C GLY A 455 19.73 -17.47 -2.68
N ARG A 456 20.90 -17.91 -2.23
CA ARG A 456 21.19 -18.03 -0.80
C ARG A 456 21.38 -16.66 -0.20
N ARG A 457 20.77 -16.43 0.98
CA ARG A 457 20.96 -15.19 1.71
C ARG A 457 22.37 -15.12 2.27
N ARG A 458 23.13 -14.08 1.91
CA ARG A 458 24.44 -13.75 2.46
C ARG A 458 24.29 -13.13 3.84
N PHE A 459 23.45 -12.12 3.95
CA PHE A 459 23.12 -11.47 5.22
C PHE A 459 21.71 -10.87 5.17
N LYS A 460 21.23 -10.42 6.31
CA LYS A 460 20.11 -9.50 6.44
C LYS A 460 20.42 -8.47 7.51
N THR A 461 19.93 -7.26 7.35
CA THR A 461 20.07 -6.19 8.33
C THR A 461 19.15 -6.44 9.54
N ARG A 462 19.38 -5.73 10.64
CA ARG A 462 18.51 -5.75 11.82
C ARG A 462 17.52 -4.59 11.80
N ASP A 463 17.88 -3.51 11.09
CA ASP A 463 17.13 -2.27 11.07
C ASP A 463 16.18 -2.23 9.89
N VAL A 464 15.12 -1.47 10.09
CA VAL A 464 14.11 -1.22 9.05
C VAL A 464 14.72 -0.33 7.97
N ALA A 465 14.44 -0.66 6.71
CA ALA A 465 14.85 0.14 5.55
C ALA A 465 13.60 0.53 4.74
N TRP A 466 13.09 1.72 4.97
CA TRP A 466 11.96 2.25 4.20
C TRP A 466 12.37 2.72 2.81
N SER A 467 13.55 3.30 2.72
CA SER A 467 14.18 3.68 1.45
C SER A 467 15.60 3.16 1.44
N MET A 468 16.06 2.77 0.27
CA MET A 468 17.37 2.16 0.08
C MET A 468 17.95 2.55 -1.27
N ALA A 469 19.25 2.79 -1.30
CA ALA A 469 20.06 2.89 -2.51
C ALA A 469 21.36 2.11 -2.30
N VAL A 470 21.82 1.41 -3.33
CA VAL A 470 23.09 0.69 -3.32
C VAL A 470 24.04 1.35 -4.30
N ALA A 471 25.14 1.88 -3.82
CA ALA A 471 26.16 2.55 -4.63
C ALA A 471 27.54 2.40 -4.00
N ASP A 472 28.57 2.33 -4.81
CA ASP A 472 29.99 2.33 -4.41
C ASP A 472 30.33 1.32 -3.29
N GLY A 473 29.73 0.11 -3.38
CA GLY A 473 29.94 -0.95 -2.37
C GLY A 473 29.27 -0.70 -1.02
N ARG A 474 28.32 0.22 -0.94
CA ARG A 474 27.55 0.55 0.27
C ARG A 474 26.06 0.43 0.03
N ILE A 475 25.33 0.06 1.08
CA ILE A 475 23.90 0.18 1.17
C ILE A 475 23.61 1.43 2.00
N HIS A 476 23.02 2.43 1.40
CA HIS A 476 22.48 3.59 2.11
C HIS A 476 20.98 3.33 2.33
N ALA A 477 20.53 3.44 3.55
CA ALA A 477 19.13 3.18 3.88
C ALA A 477 18.66 4.12 5.01
N SER A 478 17.35 4.26 5.13
CA SER A 478 16.72 5.03 6.18
C SER A 478 15.61 4.23 6.86
N ASP A 479 15.56 4.31 8.19
CA ASP A 479 14.44 3.83 9.00
C ASP A 479 13.39 4.92 9.27
N GLY A 480 13.51 6.05 8.57
CA GLY A 480 12.72 7.26 8.69
C GLY A 480 13.53 8.40 9.27
N PRO A 481 13.67 8.51 10.60
CA PRO A 481 14.44 9.59 11.24
C PRO A 481 15.95 9.34 11.29
N THR A 482 16.43 8.17 10.86
CA THR A 482 17.86 7.85 10.84
C THR A 482 18.29 7.46 9.42
N LEU A 483 19.35 8.09 8.94
CA LEU A 483 20.06 7.67 7.73
C LEU A 483 21.26 6.83 8.16
N TYR A 484 21.48 5.70 7.53
CA TYR A 484 22.61 4.82 7.85
C TYR A 484 23.21 4.19 6.59
N ALA A 485 24.48 3.83 6.70
CA ALA A 485 25.16 3.07 5.66
C ALA A 485 25.75 1.78 6.20
N LEU A 486 25.65 0.75 5.38
CA LEU A 486 26.19 -0.59 5.64
C LEU A 486 27.14 -0.98 4.53
N ASP A 487 28.11 -1.84 4.83
CA ASP A 487 28.88 -2.51 3.81
C ASP A 487 28.00 -3.41 2.95
N ALA A 488 28.10 -3.30 1.64
CA ALA A 488 27.23 -4.04 0.73
C ALA A 488 27.59 -5.54 0.67
N ALA A 489 28.80 -5.95 1.03
CA ALA A 489 29.24 -7.34 0.94
C ALA A 489 28.79 -8.19 2.15
N ASP A 490 28.77 -7.61 3.37
CA ASP A 490 28.51 -8.35 4.61
C ASP A 490 27.44 -7.73 5.51
N GLY A 491 26.95 -6.52 5.20
CA GLY A 491 25.93 -5.82 5.97
C GLY A 491 26.41 -5.22 7.29
N SER A 492 27.73 -5.09 7.48
CA SER A 492 28.29 -4.43 8.66
C SER A 492 28.01 -2.92 8.67
N ASP A 493 27.78 -2.36 9.86
CA ASP A 493 27.53 -0.93 10.03
C ASP A 493 28.78 -0.12 9.68
N LEU A 494 28.61 0.88 8.82
CA LEU A 494 29.65 1.85 8.47
C LEU A 494 29.45 3.17 9.22
N TRP A 495 28.26 3.74 9.17
CA TRP A 495 27.91 4.97 9.88
C TRP A 495 26.39 5.12 10.05
N ARG A 496 25.96 5.96 11.03
CA ARG A 496 24.56 6.30 11.31
C ARG A 496 24.44 7.75 11.69
N MET A 497 23.47 8.46 11.10
CA MET A 497 23.22 9.88 11.34
C MET A 497 21.73 10.12 11.55
N PRO A 498 21.34 10.91 12.55
CA PRO A 498 19.96 11.35 12.67
C PRO A 498 19.65 12.33 11.54
N THR A 499 18.43 12.26 11.02
CA THR A 499 17.86 13.23 10.09
C THR A 499 16.89 14.14 10.82
N ASP A 500 16.73 15.39 10.35
CA ASP A 500 15.90 16.38 11.05
C ASP A 500 14.40 16.09 10.91
N ALA A 501 14.03 15.26 9.92
CA ALA A 501 12.68 14.81 9.67
C ALA A 501 12.69 13.46 8.94
N TRP A 502 11.51 12.85 8.80
CA TRP A 502 11.33 11.58 8.10
C TRP A 502 11.82 11.62 6.65
N VAL A 503 12.68 10.66 6.28
CA VAL A 503 13.18 10.49 4.90
C VAL A 503 12.17 9.71 4.07
N TYR A 504 11.56 10.35 3.09
CA TYR A 504 10.65 9.70 2.14
C TYR A 504 11.32 9.35 0.80
N SER A 505 12.42 9.99 0.46
CA SER A 505 13.19 9.73 -0.76
C SER A 505 14.68 9.69 -0.46
N LEU A 506 15.36 8.67 -1.01
CA LEU A 506 16.80 8.48 -0.87
C LEU A 506 17.40 8.08 -2.21
N LYS A 507 18.42 8.82 -2.64
CA LYS A 507 19.18 8.57 -3.87
C LYS A 507 20.67 8.67 -3.56
N ALA A 508 21.48 7.88 -4.25
CA ALA A 508 22.93 7.91 -4.13
C ALA A 508 23.56 8.02 -5.50
N ASP A 509 24.48 8.95 -5.68
CA ASP A 509 25.21 9.17 -6.92
C ASP A 509 26.57 9.79 -6.62
N ARG A 510 27.65 9.28 -7.27
CA ARG A 510 29.01 9.83 -7.20
C ARG A 510 29.49 10.19 -5.80
N GLY A 511 29.31 9.30 -4.84
CA GLY A 511 29.78 9.47 -3.47
C GLY A 511 28.93 10.46 -2.63
N THR A 512 27.80 10.91 -3.13
CA THR A 512 26.86 11.76 -2.41
C THR A 512 25.51 11.03 -2.24
N VAL A 513 24.97 11.07 -1.03
CA VAL A 513 23.62 10.60 -0.72
C VAL A 513 22.72 11.81 -0.57
N VAL A 514 21.58 11.82 -1.26
CA VAL A 514 20.61 12.90 -1.19
C VAL A 514 19.29 12.34 -0.66
N THR A 515 18.77 12.99 0.37
CA THR A 515 17.50 12.63 1.00
C THR A 515 16.47 13.75 0.81
N GLY A 516 15.22 13.35 0.49
CA GLY A 516 14.05 14.20 0.64
C GLY A 516 13.40 13.88 1.99
N THR A 517 13.24 14.90 2.83
CA THR A 517 12.65 14.77 4.16
C THR A 517 11.30 15.47 4.22
N ARG A 518 10.42 14.96 5.09
CA ARG A 518 9.10 15.53 5.30
C ARG A 518 9.17 16.99 5.72
N GLY A 519 8.23 17.81 5.26
CA GLY A 519 8.25 19.25 5.49
C GLY A 519 9.15 20.02 4.52
N GLY A 520 9.53 19.40 3.39
CA GLY A 520 10.26 20.04 2.30
C GLY A 520 11.77 20.21 2.56
N GLY A 521 12.37 19.36 3.37
CA GLY A 521 13.83 19.29 3.52
C GLY A 521 14.47 18.49 2.40
N VAL A 522 15.60 18.98 1.88
CA VAL A 522 16.49 18.20 1.01
C VAL A 522 17.88 18.28 1.62
N GLN A 523 18.47 17.15 1.95
CA GLN A 523 19.77 17.07 2.61
C GLN A 523 20.73 16.23 1.77
N ALA A 524 21.96 16.67 1.65
CA ALA A 524 23.04 15.90 1.02
C ALA A 524 24.07 15.48 2.05
N TRP A 525 24.57 14.28 1.90
CA TRP A 525 25.46 13.60 2.83
C TRP A 525 26.64 12.99 2.09
N GLU A 526 27.82 13.03 2.69
CA GLU A 526 28.99 12.30 2.19
C GLU A 526 28.74 10.78 2.34
N ALA A 527 28.71 10.06 1.24
CA ALA A 527 28.42 8.62 1.25
C ALA A 527 29.44 7.81 2.07
N ALA A 528 30.68 8.32 2.20
CA ALA A 528 31.77 7.59 2.86
C ALA A 528 31.63 7.57 4.39
N ASN A 529 31.20 8.63 5.00
CA ASN A 529 31.25 8.85 6.47
C ASN A 529 29.94 9.40 7.07
N GLY A 530 28.94 9.74 6.25
CA GLY A 530 27.67 10.30 6.70
C GLY A 530 27.72 11.77 7.14
N GLU A 531 28.78 12.51 6.81
CA GLU A 531 28.84 13.94 7.09
C GLU A 531 27.80 14.69 6.26
N LYS A 532 26.99 15.56 6.92
CA LYS A 532 26.02 16.41 6.23
C LYS A 532 26.76 17.49 5.45
N LEU A 533 26.63 17.48 4.14
CA LEU A 533 27.29 18.41 3.24
C LEU A 533 26.53 19.74 3.14
N TRP A 534 25.24 19.66 2.92
CA TRP A 534 24.35 20.82 2.84
C TRP A 534 22.91 20.44 3.08
N GLU A 535 22.08 21.45 3.30
CA GLU A 535 20.64 21.31 3.50
C GLU A 535 19.89 22.43 2.81
N LEU A 536 18.74 22.11 2.25
CA LEU A 536 17.78 23.04 1.66
C LEU A 536 16.42 22.80 2.33
N THR A 537 15.73 23.87 2.69
CA THR A 537 14.37 23.82 3.25
C THR A 537 13.36 24.46 2.31
N GLY A 538 12.08 24.10 2.45
CA GLY A 538 11.00 24.67 1.64
C GLY A 538 10.93 24.13 0.20
N ALA A 539 11.47 22.93 -0.06
CA ALA A 539 11.18 22.21 -1.29
C ALA A 539 9.70 21.83 -1.33
N GLN A 540 9.24 21.41 -2.49
CA GLN A 540 7.85 21.04 -2.71
C GLN A 540 7.34 20.02 -1.69
N THR A 541 6.29 20.39 -0.91
CA THR A 541 5.69 19.58 0.15
C THR A 541 4.39 18.91 -0.25
N ASP A 542 3.78 19.28 -1.38
CA ASP A 542 2.49 18.72 -1.82
C ASP A 542 2.60 17.26 -2.27
N PHE A 543 3.82 16.80 -2.61
CA PHE A 543 4.08 15.46 -3.13
C PHE A 543 5.32 14.84 -2.46
N GLU A 544 5.16 14.36 -1.24
CA GLU A 544 6.26 13.70 -0.50
C GLU A 544 6.26 12.18 -0.73
N THR A 545 6.51 11.78 -1.98
CA THR A 545 6.65 10.38 -2.38
C THR A 545 8.05 10.09 -2.92
N PRO A 546 8.53 8.84 -2.87
CA PRO A 546 9.85 8.49 -3.40
C PRO A 546 10.08 8.89 -4.86
N GLU A 547 9.00 8.89 -5.65
CA GLU A 547 9.03 9.22 -7.07
C GLU A 547 8.99 10.73 -7.34
N ALA A 548 8.45 11.51 -6.40
CA ALA A 548 8.36 12.97 -6.51
C ALA A 548 9.51 13.70 -5.77
N GLY A 549 10.33 12.97 -5.03
CA GLY A 549 11.48 13.49 -4.32
C GLY A 549 12.58 14.01 -5.23
N PRO A 550 13.69 14.52 -4.65
CA PRO A 550 14.83 15.01 -5.41
C PRO A 550 15.33 13.98 -6.42
N VAL A 551 15.58 14.38 -7.63
CA VAL A 551 16.21 13.53 -8.66
C VAL A 551 17.70 13.81 -8.67
N VAL A 552 18.51 12.77 -8.61
CA VAL A 552 19.97 12.87 -8.61
C VAL A 552 20.52 12.15 -9.82
N HIS A 553 21.31 12.83 -10.60
CA HIS A 553 21.93 12.25 -11.77
C HIS A 553 23.21 12.99 -12.13
N ASP A 554 24.28 12.25 -12.32
CA ASP A 554 25.57 12.75 -12.82
C ASP A 554 26.13 13.95 -12.00
N GLY A 555 26.02 13.87 -10.65
CA GLY A 555 26.46 14.90 -9.72
C GLY A 555 25.57 16.14 -9.69
N THR A 556 24.37 16.08 -10.22
CA THR A 556 23.38 17.17 -10.18
C THR A 556 22.13 16.73 -9.43
N VAL A 557 21.66 17.56 -8.52
CA VAL A 557 20.40 17.38 -7.79
C VAL A 557 19.35 18.31 -8.36
N TYR A 558 18.24 17.77 -8.81
CA TYR A 558 17.11 18.54 -9.30
C TYR A 558 16.04 18.61 -8.21
N VAL A 559 15.64 19.82 -7.85
CA VAL A 559 14.66 20.09 -6.79
C VAL A 559 13.59 21.05 -7.30
N TRP A 560 12.34 20.75 -7.00
CA TRP A 560 11.22 21.65 -7.22
C TRP A 560 10.99 22.48 -5.96
N GLN A 561 11.29 23.78 -6.01
CA GLN A 561 11.17 24.71 -4.88
C GLN A 561 10.71 26.09 -5.37
N ASP A 562 9.82 26.75 -4.64
CA ASP A 562 9.34 28.11 -4.92
C ASP A 562 8.86 28.30 -6.38
N ALA A 563 8.07 27.37 -6.87
CA ALA A 563 7.59 27.32 -8.26
C ALA A 563 8.72 27.27 -9.31
N ARG A 564 9.93 26.87 -8.93
CA ARG A 564 11.09 26.76 -9.81
C ARG A 564 11.67 25.35 -9.78
N LEU A 565 12.12 24.86 -10.92
CA LEU A 565 13.02 23.73 -10.99
C LEU A 565 14.46 24.25 -10.83
N ARG A 566 15.15 23.76 -9.82
CA ARG A 566 16.53 24.14 -9.50
C ARG A 566 17.45 22.96 -9.75
N ALA A 567 18.57 23.21 -10.38
CA ALA A 567 19.66 22.25 -10.52
C ALA A 567 20.81 22.66 -9.60
N LEU A 568 21.15 21.80 -8.65
CA LEU A 568 22.18 22.04 -7.65
C LEU A 568 23.34 21.08 -7.87
N GLU A 569 24.55 21.51 -7.56
CA GLU A 569 25.73 20.66 -7.45
C GLU A 569 25.53 19.68 -6.28
N ALA A 570 25.58 18.39 -6.52
CA ALA A 570 25.24 17.38 -5.52
C ALA A 570 26.13 17.47 -4.26
N ARG A 571 27.40 17.78 -4.42
CA ARG A 571 28.36 17.82 -3.31
C ARG A 571 28.34 19.13 -2.51
N THR A 572 28.07 20.24 -3.17
CA THR A 572 28.19 21.59 -2.56
C THR A 572 26.85 22.27 -2.30
N GLY A 573 25.77 21.81 -2.91
CA GLY A 573 24.46 22.47 -2.89
C GLY A 573 24.43 23.78 -3.69
N GLN A 574 25.50 24.16 -4.37
CA GLN A 574 25.55 25.38 -5.16
C GLN A 574 24.58 25.28 -6.35
N GLU A 575 23.77 26.33 -6.53
CA GLU A 575 22.85 26.38 -7.67
C GLU A 575 23.63 26.57 -8.96
N ARG A 576 23.46 25.65 -9.90
CA ARG A 576 23.97 25.72 -11.26
C ARG A 576 23.06 26.60 -12.12
N TRP A 577 21.76 26.35 -12.01
CA TRP A 577 20.72 27.12 -12.67
C TRP A 577 19.35 26.90 -12.01
N SER A 578 18.37 27.73 -12.34
CA SER A 578 16.98 27.54 -11.99
C SER A 578 16.05 28.05 -13.07
N TYR A 579 14.92 27.34 -13.26
CA TYR A 579 13.93 27.65 -14.28
C TYR A 579 12.54 27.78 -13.64
N PRO A 580 11.73 28.84 -13.99
CA PRO A 580 10.38 28.98 -13.47
C PRO A 580 9.46 27.94 -14.09
N ILE A 581 9.03 26.95 -13.28
CA ILE A 581 8.20 25.84 -13.78
C ILE A 581 6.75 25.93 -13.35
N GLY A 582 6.47 26.74 -12.32
CA GLY A 582 5.16 26.89 -11.70
C GLY A 582 4.99 26.09 -10.42
N ASP A 583 3.95 26.41 -9.67
CA ASP A 583 3.52 25.71 -8.47
C ASP A 583 2.66 24.48 -8.79
N ALA A 584 2.22 23.73 -7.77
CA ALA A 584 1.40 22.55 -7.95
C ALA A 584 0.08 22.84 -8.69
N ALA A 585 -0.54 23.97 -8.42
CA ALA A 585 -1.79 24.36 -9.09
C ALA A 585 -1.58 24.62 -10.59
N SER A 586 -0.51 25.32 -10.96
CA SER A 586 -0.14 25.59 -12.36
C SER A 586 0.39 24.35 -13.10
N CYS A 587 0.85 23.35 -12.34
CA CYS A 587 1.22 22.03 -12.88
C CYS A 587 0.04 21.03 -12.85
N GLY A 588 -1.21 21.50 -12.71
CA GLY A 588 -2.41 20.65 -12.78
C GLY A 588 -2.58 19.68 -11.60
N GLY A 589 -1.96 19.97 -10.45
CA GLY A 589 -2.05 19.14 -9.26
C GLY A 589 -1.24 17.83 -9.34
N VAL A 590 -0.26 17.75 -10.24
CA VAL A 590 0.62 16.58 -10.40
C VAL A 590 2.08 16.95 -10.16
N PRO A 591 2.91 16.02 -9.66
CA PRO A 591 4.32 16.27 -9.42
C PRO A 591 5.08 16.50 -10.74
N VAL A 592 6.09 17.35 -10.71
CA VAL A 592 7.03 17.52 -11.81
C VAL A 592 7.86 16.23 -11.94
N ARG A 593 7.88 15.67 -13.14
CA ARG A 593 8.65 14.47 -13.48
C ARG A 593 9.77 14.85 -14.44
N LEU A 594 10.94 14.29 -14.28
CA LEU A 594 12.07 14.59 -15.16
C LEU A 594 12.98 13.39 -15.38
N THR A 595 13.70 13.44 -16.49
CA THR A 595 14.75 12.49 -16.84
C THR A 595 15.92 13.25 -17.46
N GLN A 596 17.11 13.12 -16.87
CA GLN A 596 18.35 13.58 -17.52
C GLN A 596 18.77 12.56 -18.58
N ALA A 597 18.98 13.02 -19.79
CA ALA A 597 19.32 12.19 -20.93
C ALA A 597 20.81 12.29 -21.28
N SER A 598 21.28 11.32 -22.03
CA SER A 598 22.68 11.21 -22.48
C SER A 598 23.07 12.25 -23.54
N ASP A 599 22.11 13.00 -24.08
CA ASP A 599 22.33 14.06 -25.07
C ASP A 599 22.62 15.44 -24.47
N GLY A 600 22.72 15.54 -23.14
CA GLY A 600 23.01 16.76 -22.42
C GLY A 600 21.78 17.62 -22.08
N TYR A 601 20.58 17.06 -22.19
CA TYR A 601 19.33 17.72 -21.82
C TYR A 601 18.62 17.01 -20.66
N VAL A 602 17.88 17.80 -19.88
CA VAL A 602 16.88 17.32 -18.93
C VAL A 602 15.52 17.49 -19.57
N TYR A 603 14.81 16.38 -19.76
CA TYR A 603 13.43 16.39 -20.22
C TYR A 603 12.52 16.43 -19.01
N VAL A 604 11.60 17.37 -18.99
CA VAL A 604 10.75 17.69 -17.84
C VAL A 604 9.29 17.61 -18.26
N ALA A 605 8.48 16.91 -17.50
CA ALA A 605 7.02 16.91 -17.58
C ALA A 605 6.46 17.69 -16.38
N ALA A 606 5.77 18.78 -16.63
CA ALA A 606 5.22 19.69 -15.64
C ALA A 606 3.77 20.06 -15.98
N GLY A 607 2.81 19.35 -15.43
CA GLY A 607 1.42 19.47 -15.79
C GLY A 607 1.19 19.10 -17.26
N THR A 608 0.65 20.00 -18.06
CA THR A 608 0.42 19.81 -19.51
C THR A 608 1.66 20.08 -20.37
N ARG A 609 2.77 20.53 -19.75
CA ARG A 609 3.97 20.97 -20.48
C ARG A 609 5.07 19.93 -20.44
N ALA A 610 5.69 19.69 -21.59
CA ALA A 610 6.96 18.98 -21.71
C ALA A 610 8.05 19.97 -22.14
N LEU A 611 9.23 19.91 -21.54
CA LEU A 611 10.34 20.83 -21.82
C LEU A 611 11.65 20.07 -22.00
N ALA A 612 12.55 20.59 -22.84
CA ALA A 612 13.95 20.21 -22.86
C ALA A 612 14.80 21.36 -22.34
N ILE A 613 15.53 21.13 -21.27
CA ILE A 613 16.38 22.12 -20.60
C ILE A 613 17.84 21.65 -20.69
N ASP A 614 18.71 22.52 -21.09
CA ASP A 614 20.17 22.26 -21.13
C ASP A 614 20.71 22.01 -19.71
N VAL A 615 21.44 20.90 -19.55
CA VAL A 615 21.94 20.45 -18.22
C VAL A 615 22.90 21.46 -17.61
N LEU A 616 23.71 22.15 -18.42
CA LEU A 616 24.76 23.03 -17.95
C LEU A 616 24.26 24.45 -17.69
N GLY A 617 23.46 25.00 -18.62
CA GLY A 617 23.05 26.40 -18.58
C GLY A 617 21.61 26.62 -18.14
N GLY A 618 20.79 25.62 -18.04
CA GLY A 618 19.37 25.76 -17.68
C GLY A 618 18.52 26.46 -18.75
N HIS A 619 19.03 26.58 -19.97
CA HIS A 619 18.32 27.20 -21.09
C HIS A 619 17.32 26.22 -21.69
N VAL A 620 16.04 26.65 -21.83
CA VAL A 620 15.03 25.86 -22.51
C VAL A 620 15.32 25.85 -24.00
N ARG A 621 15.51 24.66 -24.55
CA ARG A 621 15.67 24.44 -25.98
C ARG A 621 14.36 24.49 -26.70
N TRP A 622 13.34 23.80 -26.17
CA TRP A 622 11.98 23.77 -26.68
C TRP A 622 10.98 23.47 -25.55
N HIS A 623 9.74 23.81 -25.80
CA HIS A 623 8.60 23.37 -24.97
C HIS A 623 7.48 22.86 -25.88
N PHE A 624 6.71 21.92 -25.33
CA PHE A 624 5.53 21.33 -25.96
C PHE A 624 4.39 21.38 -24.97
N GLU A 625 3.15 21.58 -25.46
CA GLU A 625 1.98 21.61 -24.61
C GLU A 625 0.96 20.55 -25.07
N SER A 626 0.52 19.71 -24.12
CA SER A 626 -0.48 18.67 -24.29
C SER A 626 -1.85 19.15 -23.82
N PRO A 627 -2.96 18.65 -24.36
CA PRO A 627 -4.29 18.92 -23.85
C PRO A 627 -4.58 18.32 -22.46
N ALA A 628 -3.78 17.36 -22.01
CA ALA A 628 -3.92 16.73 -20.70
C ALA A 628 -2.58 16.65 -19.95
N VAL A 629 -2.65 16.48 -18.63
CA VAL A 629 -1.44 16.42 -17.76
C VAL A 629 -0.62 15.17 -18.03
N PHE A 630 0.68 15.30 -18.03
CA PHE A 630 1.63 14.19 -18.05
C PHE A 630 1.78 13.60 -16.65
N LEU A 631 1.72 12.29 -16.53
CA LEU A 631 1.91 11.59 -15.25
C LEU A 631 3.24 10.85 -15.18
N SER A 632 3.75 10.39 -16.31
CA SER A 632 5.00 9.63 -16.41
C SER A 632 6.22 10.52 -16.60
N PRO A 633 7.41 10.11 -16.13
CA PRO A 633 8.66 10.74 -16.53
C PRO A 633 8.86 10.63 -18.04
N PRO A 634 9.45 11.64 -18.70
CA PRO A 634 9.82 11.55 -20.11
C PRO A 634 10.84 10.43 -20.35
N ALA A 635 10.66 9.63 -21.38
CA ALA A 635 11.63 8.63 -21.80
C ALA A 635 12.38 9.12 -23.05
N PHE A 636 13.71 9.13 -22.99
CA PHE A 636 14.55 9.52 -24.11
C PHE A 636 15.15 8.29 -24.81
N ALA A 637 15.10 8.28 -26.12
CA ALA A 637 15.81 7.30 -26.94
C ALA A 637 16.75 7.99 -27.95
N PRO A 638 18.07 7.74 -27.90
CA PRO A 638 19.01 8.28 -28.87
C PRO A 638 18.81 7.64 -30.26
N GLY A 639 19.19 8.37 -31.34
CA GLY A 639 19.28 7.78 -32.66
C GLY A 639 20.23 6.57 -32.72
N PRO A 640 20.21 5.68 -33.72
CA PRO A 640 19.74 5.92 -35.10
C PRO A 640 18.32 5.45 -35.41
N ALA A 641 17.62 4.78 -34.50
CA ALA A 641 16.25 4.34 -34.76
C ALA A 641 15.31 5.54 -35.02
N VAL A 642 15.67 6.70 -34.43
CA VAL A 642 15.01 7.99 -34.68
C VAL A 642 16.11 9.02 -34.96
N THR A 643 16.19 9.58 -36.18
CA THR A 643 17.15 10.59 -36.54
C THR A 643 17.03 11.78 -35.57
N GLY A 644 18.11 12.08 -34.79
CA GLY A 644 18.12 13.16 -33.79
C GLY A 644 17.58 12.80 -32.41
N GLY A 645 17.13 11.55 -32.16
CA GLY A 645 16.54 11.13 -30.90
C GLY A 645 15.05 11.46 -30.76
N GLY A 646 14.38 10.73 -29.89
CA GLY A 646 12.95 10.92 -29.59
C GLY A 646 12.70 11.01 -28.09
N VAL A 647 11.72 11.81 -27.70
CA VAL A 647 11.22 11.93 -26.33
C VAL A 647 9.80 11.40 -26.29
N TYR A 648 9.54 10.45 -25.42
CA TYR A 648 8.27 9.75 -25.35
C TYR A 648 7.61 9.96 -23.99
N LEU A 649 6.32 10.27 -23.99
CA LEU A 649 5.52 10.55 -22.79
C LEU A 649 4.12 9.98 -22.93
N THR A 650 3.46 9.82 -21.80
CA THR A 650 2.02 9.49 -21.73
C THR A 650 1.28 10.54 -20.94
N ASP A 651 0.10 10.94 -21.40
CA ASP A 651 -0.78 11.83 -20.65
C ASP A 651 -1.83 11.05 -19.83
N TYR A 652 -2.57 11.76 -19.00
CA TYR A 652 -3.63 11.21 -18.16
C TYR A 652 -4.74 10.49 -18.95
N LEU A 653 -5.01 10.91 -20.19
CA LEU A 653 -6.04 10.33 -21.05
C LEU A 653 -5.57 9.06 -21.78
N GLY A 654 -4.27 8.73 -21.66
CA GLY A 654 -3.66 7.57 -22.30
C GLY A 654 -3.12 7.83 -23.69
N THR A 655 -2.93 9.09 -24.06
CA THR A 655 -2.26 9.44 -25.32
C THR A 655 -0.76 9.28 -25.14
N VAL A 656 -0.13 8.55 -26.05
CA VAL A 656 1.32 8.43 -26.14
C VAL A 656 1.84 9.44 -27.14
N TYR A 657 2.80 10.24 -26.73
CA TYR A 657 3.44 11.27 -27.55
C TYR A 657 4.86 10.86 -27.92
N ALA A 658 5.26 11.10 -29.13
CA ALA A 658 6.65 11.06 -29.55
C ALA A 658 7.08 12.44 -30.09
N LEU A 659 7.92 13.10 -29.31
CA LEU A 659 8.44 14.42 -29.67
C LEU A 659 9.84 14.29 -30.25
N ASP A 660 10.17 15.16 -31.17
CA ASP A 660 11.55 15.30 -31.66
C ASP A 660 12.43 15.87 -30.57
N ALA A 661 13.50 15.15 -30.20
CA ALA A 661 14.41 15.62 -29.14
C ALA A 661 15.12 16.92 -29.49
N THR A 662 15.21 17.28 -30.79
CA THR A 662 15.92 18.45 -31.28
C THR A 662 15.10 19.73 -31.19
N ASP A 663 13.82 19.68 -31.53
CA ASP A 663 12.97 20.90 -31.62
C ASP A 663 11.63 20.77 -30.90
N GLY A 664 11.32 19.63 -30.26
CA GLY A 664 10.10 19.41 -29.50
C GLY A 664 8.84 19.22 -30.33
N ARG A 665 8.98 19.12 -31.66
CA ARG A 665 7.81 18.92 -32.54
C ARG A 665 7.21 17.54 -32.29
N ASP A 666 5.89 17.50 -32.30
CA ASP A 666 5.11 16.27 -32.29
C ASP A 666 5.36 15.50 -33.60
N ARG A 667 6.02 14.34 -33.49
CA ARG A 667 6.23 13.43 -34.63
C ARG A 667 4.99 12.59 -34.88
N TRP A 668 4.45 12.08 -33.78
CA TRP A 668 3.20 11.36 -33.76
C TRP A 668 2.62 11.33 -32.34
N ARG A 669 1.32 11.15 -32.26
CA ARG A 669 0.59 10.90 -31.02
C ARG A 669 -0.49 9.87 -31.28
N ILE A 670 -0.63 8.92 -30.36
CA ILE A 670 -1.59 7.83 -30.47
C ILE A 670 -2.36 7.70 -29.17
N ALA A 671 -3.66 7.78 -29.26
CA ALA A 671 -4.54 7.48 -28.15
C ALA A 671 -4.53 5.96 -27.90
N THR A 672 -4.34 5.56 -26.65
CA THR A 672 -4.45 4.19 -26.19
C THR A 672 -5.57 4.11 -25.17
N GLU A 673 -6.05 2.90 -24.86
CA GLU A 673 -7.02 2.70 -23.76
C GLU A 673 -6.39 2.90 -22.37
N ALA A 674 -5.11 3.24 -22.34
CA ALA A 674 -4.24 3.26 -21.20
C ALA A 674 -4.34 4.56 -20.40
N ARG A 675 -5.39 4.75 -19.61
CA ARG A 675 -5.54 5.92 -18.74
C ARG A 675 -4.66 5.84 -17.51
N SER A 676 -4.16 6.98 -17.06
CA SER A 676 -3.42 7.12 -15.79
C SER A 676 -2.10 6.33 -15.70
N ALA A 677 -1.37 6.17 -16.83
CA ALA A 677 -0.04 5.56 -16.81
C ALA A 677 0.96 6.48 -16.08
N THR A 678 1.50 6.04 -14.94
CA THR A 678 2.48 6.79 -14.13
C THR A 678 3.92 6.36 -14.39
N GLU A 679 4.09 5.17 -14.94
CA GLU A 679 5.40 4.58 -15.23
C GLU A 679 5.99 5.14 -16.54
N PRO A 680 7.32 5.28 -16.62
CA PRO A 680 7.96 5.69 -17.86
C PRO A 680 7.73 4.66 -18.96
N VAL A 681 7.57 5.13 -20.19
CA VAL A 681 7.48 4.24 -21.34
C VAL A 681 8.85 3.58 -21.60
N LEU A 682 8.84 2.32 -21.95
CA LEU A 682 10.05 1.61 -22.35
C LEU A 682 10.28 1.78 -23.85
N VAL A 683 11.43 2.31 -24.22
CA VAL A 683 11.85 2.38 -25.63
C VAL A 683 12.96 1.36 -25.88
N SER A 684 12.70 0.37 -26.72
CA SER A 684 13.65 -0.70 -27.01
C SER A 684 13.44 -1.29 -28.39
N GLY A 685 14.55 -1.58 -29.12
CA GLY A 685 14.51 -2.26 -30.40
C GLY A 685 13.70 -1.53 -31.49
N GLY A 686 13.58 -0.21 -31.43
CA GLY A 686 12.77 0.58 -32.36
C GLY A 686 11.28 0.59 -32.04
N HIS A 687 10.90 0.13 -30.86
CA HIS A 687 9.52 0.09 -30.38
C HIS A 687 9.36 0.88 -29.08
N VAL A 688 8.16 1.40 -28.87
CA VAL A 688 7.72 2.02 -27.62
C VAL A 688 6.72 1.06 -26.96
N HIS A 689 6.99 0.68 -25.71
CA HIS A 689 6.14 -0.22 -24.94
C HIS A 689 5.54 0.56 -23.77
N VAL A 690 4.22 0.53 -23.66
CA VAL A 690 3.47 1.24 -22.63
C VAL A 690 2.61 0.26 -21.85
N GLY A 691 2.86 0.14 -20.55
CA GLY A 691 2.03 -0.62 -19.63
C GLY A 691 0.98 0.31 -19.03
N SER A 692 -0.29 -0.05 -19.10
CA SER A 692 -1.35 0.67 -18.41
C SER A 692 -2.61 -0.16 -18.25
N GLY A 693 -3.24 -0.03 -17.09
CA GLY A 693 -4.33 -0.90 -16.73
C GLY A 693 -3.93 -2.36 -16.93
N LYS A 694 -4.75 -3.16 -17.60
CA LYS A 694 -4.44 -4.58 -17.89
C LYS A 694 -3.67 -4.79 -19.20
N GLY A 695 -3.34 -3.73 -19.92
CA GLY A 695 -2.76 -3.79 -21.27
C GLY A 695 -1.28 -3.45 -21.32
N LEU A 696 -0.53 -4.17 -22.15
CA LEU A 696 0.78 -3.75 -22.64
C LEU A 696 0.65 -3.44 -24.13
N TYR A 697 0.93 -2.20 -24.49
CA TYR A 697 0.79 -1.66 -25.84
C TYR A 697 2.16 -1.46 -26.47
N THR A 698 2.32 -1.84 -27.72
CA THR A 698 3.59 -1.68 -28.44
C THR A 698 3.37 -0.94 -29.77
N LEU A 699 4.10 0.14 -29.91
CA LEU A 699 4.07 1.05 -31.05
C LEU A 699 5.43 1.07 -31.74
N ASP A 700 5.46 1.35 -33.02
CA ASP A 700 6.69 1.67 -33.74
C ASP A 700 7.24 3.02 -33.26
N ALA A 701 8.49 3.10 -32.85
CA ALA A 701 9.05 4.31 -32.25
C ALA A 701 9.16 5.49 -33.26
N VAL A 702 9.24 5.21 -34.57
CA VAL A 702 9.42 6.21 -35.62
C VAL A 702 8.06 6.73 -36.11
N THR A 703 7.12 5.80 -36.34
CA THR A 703 5.86 6.10 -37.04
C THR A 703 4.64 6.15 -36.13
N GLY A 704 4.75 5.66 -34.87
CA GLY A 704 3.62 5.49 -33.97
C GLY A 704 2.69 4.34 -34.36
N THR A 705 2.98 3.61 -35.43
CA THR A 705 2.10 2.54 -35.90
C THR A 705 1.94 1.46 -34.83
N PRO A 706 0.72 1.09 -34.46
CA PRO A 706 0.47 -0.02 -33.53
C PRO A 706 1.08 -1.33 -34.08
N LYS A 707 1.86 -2.02 -33.27
CA LYS A 707 2.48 -3.31 -33.64
C LYS A 707 1.73 -4.49 -33.04
N TRP A 708 1.47 -4.44 -31.73
CA TRP A 708 0.72 -5.46 -31.03
C TRP A 708 0.27 -4.94 -29.66
N ARG A 709 -0.73 -5.59 -29.13
CA ARG A 709 -1.26 -5.39 -27.78
C ARG A 709 -1.32 -6.75 -27.07
N PHE A 710 -1.03 -6.78 -25.80
CA PHE A 710 -1.21 -7.94 -24.94
C PHE A 710 -2.09 -7.57 -23.75
N GLN A 711 -3.08 -8.42 -23.45
CA GLN A 711 -3.97 -8.26 -22.32
C GLN A 711 -3.55 -9.21 -21.18
N ALA A 712 -3.16 -8.68 -20.03
CA ALA A 712 -2.92 -9.43 -18.79
C ALA A 712 -4.23 -9.70 -18.05
N GLY A 713 -4.21 -10.61 -17.08
CA GLY A 713 -5.37 -10.90 -16.24
C GLY A 713 -5.67 -9.80 -15.21
N GLY A 714 -4.64 -9.04 -14.79
CA GLY A 714 -4.70 -7.91 -13.87
C GLY A 714 -3.92 -6.71 -14.39
N GLU A 715 -3.86 -5.65 -13.59
CA GLU A 715 -3.11 -4.44 -13.93
C GLU A 715 -1.62 -4.72 -14.07
N VAL A 716 -0.98 -4.06 -15.03
CA VAL A 716 0.48 -4.07 -15.21
C VAL A 716 1.11 -3.28 -14.07
N ILE A 717 2.03 -3.90 -13.35
CA ILE A 717 2.71 -3.31 -12.19
C ILE A 717 4.14 -2.97 -12.56
N GLY A 718 4.52 -1.72 -12.32
CA GLY A 718 5.84 -1.19 -12.65
C GLY A 718 6.08 -1.09 -14.16
N SER A 719 7.27 -0.65 -14.53
CA SER A 719 7.66 -0.53 -15.93
C SER A 719 7.95 -1.90 -16.56
N PRO A 720 7.57 -2.13 -17.84
CA PRO A 720 8.08 -3.28 -18.58
C PRO A 720 9.59 -3.18 -18.79
N VAL A 721 10.27 -4.30 -18.89
CA VAL A 721 11.72 -4.37 -19.11
C VAL A 721 12.06 -5.22 -20.34
N ALA A 722 12.94 -4.71 -21.19
CA ALA A 722 13.36 -5.41 -22.40
C ALA A 722 14.73 -6.07 -22.23
N ALA A 723 14.82 -7.35 -22.57
CA ALA A 723 16.10 -8.05 -22.63
C ALA A 723 16.04 -9.22 -23.62
N GLY A 724 17.10 -9.42 -24.40
CA GLY A 724 17.25 -10.59 -25.31
C GLY A 724 16.08 -10.77 -26.28
N GLY A 725 15.49 -9.67 -26.79
CA GLY A 725 14.34 -9.71 -27.69
C GLY A 725 13.03 -10.09 -27.01
N ARG A 726 12.94 -9.92 -25.69
CA ARG A 726 11.76 -10.21 -24.87
C ARG A 726 11.39 -9.01 -24.03
N ILE A 727 10.09 -8.94 -23.67
CA ILE A 727 9.56 -7.97 -22.73
C ILE A 727 9.07 -8.72 -21.49
N HIS A 728 9.54 -8.28 -20.33
CA HIS A 728 9.17 -8.82 -19.03
C HIS A 728 8.38 -7.78 -18.24
N PHE A 729 7.26 -8.15 -17.62
CA PHE A 729 6.49 -7.26 -16.77
C PHE A 729 5.70 -8.03 -15.71
N GLY A 730 5.47 -7.38 -14.59
CA GLY A 730 4.65 -7.87 -13.49
C GLY A 730 3.18 -7.50 -13.66
N SER A 731 2.28 -8.26 -13.05
CA SER A 731 0.86 -7.97 -13.07
C SER A 731 0.19 -8.25 -11.72
N ALA A 732 -0.87 -7.50 -11.43
CA ALA A 732 -1.71 -7.68 -10.25
C ALA A 732 -2.51 -8.99 -10.25
N ASP A 733 -2.53 -9.74 -11.35
CA ASP A 733 -3.10 -11.10 -11.42
C ASP A 733 -2.16 -12.18 -10.89
N HIS A 734 -1.16 -11.77 -10.11
CA HIS A 734 -0.17 -12.66 -9.50
C HIS A 734 0.76 -13.34 -10.54
N CYS A 735 0.95 -12.73 -11.70
CA CYS A 735 1.80 -13.30 -12.75
C CYS A 735 2.96 -12.39 -13.15
N LEU A 736 4.12 -13.01 -13.36
CA LEU A 736 5.21 -12.42 -14.11
C LEU A 736 5.11 -12.92 -15.56
N TYR A 737 5.00 -12.01 -16.50
CA TYR A 737 4.85 -12.30 -17.93
C TYR A 737 6.12 -12.05 -18.69
N THR A 738 6.32 -12.84 -19.73
CA THR A 738 7.39 -12.66 -20.73
C THR A 738 6.84 -12.85 -22.13
N LEU A 739 6.93 -11.79 -22.92
CA LEU A 739 6.46 -11.76 -24.30
C LEU A 739 7.63 -11.70 -25.27
N ASP A 740 7.38 -12.08 -26.49
CA ASP A 740 8.27 -11.78 -27.63
C ASP A 740 8.19 -10.27 -27.92
N ALA A 741 9.32 -9.59 -27.99
CA ALA A 741 9.33 -8.14 -28.19
C ALA A 741 8.82 -7.72 -29.58
N ALA A 742 9.04 -8.55 -30.61
CA ALA A 742 8.65 -8.22 -31.98
C ALA A 742 7.17 -8.49 -32.27
N GLY A 743 6.63 -9.59 -31.75
CA GLY A 743 5.28 -10.04 -32.09
C GLY A 743 4.27 -10.07 -30.93
N GLY A 744 4.69 -9.75 -29.69
CA GLY A 744 3.80 -9.72 -28.52
C GLY A 744 3.31 -11.10 -28.06
N GLN A 745 3.77 -12.21 -28.66
CA GLN A 745 3.33 -13.54 -28.27
C GLN A 745 3.87 -13.91 -26.87
N LEU A 746 3.00 -14.48 -26.05
CA LEU A 746 3.38 -15.01 -24.75
C LEU A 746 4.42 -16.12 -24.91
N ARG A 747 5.59 -15.95 -24.32
CA ARG A 747 6.65 -16.96 -24.30
C ARG A 747 6.55 -17.85 -23.09
N TRP A 748 6.41 -17.24 -21.93
CA TRP A 748 6.13 -17.93 -20.68
C TRP A 748 5.48 -16.96 -19.68
N LYS A 749 4.80 -17.51 -18.70
CA LYS A 749 4.36 -16.79 -17.51
C LYS A 749 4.59 -17.64 -16.27
N LEU A 750 4.91 -16.99 -15.17
CA LEU A 750 4.99 -17.61 -13.86
C LEU A 750 3.85 -17.08 -13.00
N ALA A 751 3.00 -17.97 -12.51
CA ALA A 751 2.05 -17.63 -11.46
C ALA A 751 2.78 -17.66 -10.11
N THR A 752 2.70 -16.57 -9.37
CA THR A 752 3.19 -16.41 -7.99
C THR A 752 2.04 -16.52 -7.01
N GLY A 753 2.32 -16.61 -5.72
CA GLY A 753 1.29 -16.66 -4.69
C GLY A 753 0.67 -15.30 -4.34
N GLY A 754 1.15 -14.21 -4.93
CA GLY A 754 0.69 -12.83 -4.71
C GLY A 754 1.07 -11.94 -5.88
N GLU A 755 0.57 -10.72 -5.91
CA GLU A 755 0.88 -9.73 -6.94
C GLU A 755 2.41 -9.48 -7.04
N ILE A 756 2.88 -9.16 -8.23
CA ILE A 756 4.25 -8.69 -8.43
C ILE A 756 4.37 -7.27 -7.84
N THR A 757 5.47 -7.00 -7.15
CA THR A 757 5.72 -5.69 -6.53
C THR A 757 6.85 -4.98 -7.27
N GLY A 758 6.56 -3.84 -7.89
CA GLY A 758 7.56 -3.04 -8.60
C GLY A 758 8.01 -3.62 -9.95
N THR A 759 8.99 -2.96 -10.52
CA THR A 759 9.56 -3.30 -11.84
C THR A 759 10.44 -4.55 -11.76
N PRO A 760 10.28 -5.55 -12.63
CA PRO A 760 11.25 -6.63 -12.75
C PRO A 760 12.63 -6.11 -13.18
N VAL A 761 13.70 -6.74 -12.74
CA VAL A 761 15.07 -6.36 -13.12
C VAL A 761 15.72 -7.49 -13.87
N VAL A 762 16.40 -7.16 -14.96
CA VAL A 762 17.12 -8.16 -15.77
C VAL A 762 18.63 -7.93 -15.67
N HIS A 763 19.36 -9.00 -15.35
CA HIS A 763 20.81 -9.00 -15.36
C HIS A 763 21.32 -10.24 -16.10
N GLY A 764 22.07 -10.01 -17.19
CA GLY A 764 22.46 -11.10 -18.09
C GLY A 764 21.25 -11.80 -18.69
N ASN A 765 21.11 -13.10 -18.41
CA ASN A 765 19.99 -13.92 -18.86
C ASN A 765 19.01 -14.27 -17.71
N VAL A 766 18.99 -13.48 -16.64
CA VAL A 766 18.16 -13.72 -15.46
C VAL A 766 17.22 -12.56 -15.22
N VAL A 767 15.94 -12.85 -14.99
CA VAL A 767 14.90 -11.91 -14.58
C VAL A 767 14.66 -12.08 -13.08
N TYR A 768 14.75 -10.99 -12.34
CA TYR A 768 14.45 -10.92 -10.92
C TYR A 768 13.12 -10.18 -10.71
N ALA A 769 12.25 -10.74 -9.90
CA ALA A 769 10.98 -10.11 -9.54
C ALA A 769 10.64 -10.37 -8.07
N CYS A 770 10.03 -9.41 -7.44
CA CYS A 770 9.47 -9.50 -6.09
C CYS A 770 7.96 -9.71 -6.15
N SER A 771 7.42 -10.47 -5.21
CA SER A 771 5.98 -10.74 -5.13
C SER A 771 5.48 -10.62 -3.69
N LYS A 772 4.23 -10.20 -3.53
CA LYS A 772 3.51 -10.14 -2.25
C LYS A 772 3.35 -11.50 -1.56
N ASP A 773 3.70 -12.62 -2.23
CA ASP A 773 3.79 -13.93 -1.58
C ASP A 773 5.04 -14.11 -0.71
N ARG A 774 5.78 -13.02 -0.47
CA ARG A 774 7.03 -12.92 0.28
C ARG A 774 8.21 -13.58 -0.42
N CYS A 775 8.14 -13.74 -1.72
CA CYS A 775 9.21 -14.37 -2.47
C CYS A 775 9.90 -13.40 -3.43
N VAL A 776 11.21 -13.63 -3.56
CA VAL A 776 12.01 -13.13 -4.67
C VAL A 776 12.22 -14.30 -5.62
N TYR A 777 11.99 -14.05 -6.87
CA TYR A 777 12.13 -15.01 -7.95
C TYR A 777 13.29 -14.60 -8.86
N ALA A 778 14.13 -15.56 -9.21
CA ALA A 778 15.13 -15.42 -10.26
C ALA A 778 14.88 -16.48 -11.33
N LEU A 779 14.59 -16.05 -12.54
CA LEU A 779 14.13 -16.90 -13.63
C LEU A 779 15.02 -16.74 -14.84
N ASP A 780 15.16 -17.78 -15.63
CA ASP A 780 15.81 -17.68 -16.94
C ASP A 780 14.96 -16.78 -17.86
N ALA A 781 15.54 -15.72 -18.38
CA ALA A 781 14.83 -14.74 -19.20
C ALA A 781 14.22 -15.36 -20.47
N VAL A 782 14.81 -16.46 -20.98
CA VAL A 782 14.34 -17.15 -22.18
C VAL A 782 13.37 -18.27 -21.87
N LYS A 783 13.66 -19.08 -20.85
CA LYS A 783 12.96 -20.34 -20.54
C LYS A 783 12.03 -20.28 -19.32
N GLY A 784 12.07 -19.19 -18.56
CA GLY A 784 11.35 -19.10 -17.28
C GLY A 784 11.90 -20.07 -16.23
N THR A 785 11.08 -20.97 -15.73
CA THR A 785 11.50 -22.00 -14.78
C THR A 785 12.27 -23.17 -15.40
N GLY A 786 12.37 -23.24 -16.73
CA GLY A 786 12.98 -24.36 -17.44
C GLY A 786 12.21 -25.68 -17.40
N THR A 787 11.10 -25.75 -16.68
CA THR A 787 10.15 -26.85 -16.71
C THR A 787 9.03 -26.51 -17.68
N ALA A 788 8.86 -27.31 -18.72
CA ALA A 788 7.68 -27.18 -19.57
C ALA A 788 6.41 -27.30 -18.70
N PRO A 789 5.36 -26.52 -18.96
CA PRO A 789 4.10 -26.72 -18.28
C PRO A 789 3.68 -28.17 -18.49
N ARG A 790 3.46 -28.93 -17.42
CA ARG A 790 2.81 -30.23 -17.55
C ARG A 790 1.39 -29.98 -18.07
N PRO A 791 0.95 -30.77 -19.05
CA PRO A 791 -0.35 -30.60 -19.68
C PRO A 791 -1.53 -30.65 -18.71
#